data_0786ae23fd9dd632b9db4c45dabae7a1
#
_entry.id   0786ae23fd9dd632b9db4c45dabae7a1
#
_cell.length_a   1.000
_cell.length_b   1.000
_cell.length_c   1.000
_cell.angle_alpha   90.00
_cell.angle_beta   90.00
_cell.angle_gamma   90.00
#
_symmetry.space_group_name_H-M   'P 1'
#
loop_
_entity.id
_entity.type
_entity.pdbx_description
1 polymer ?
#
loop_
_entity_poly.entity_id
_entity_poly.type
_entity_poly.pdbx_seq_one_letter_code
_entity_poly.pdbx_strand_id
1 'polypeptide(L)'
;MASPGEEVTSDESGEESNAMNLMEFSDEILLHILRYTPVSDLVLNVRRVCRKLSVLSLDKSLTHAVTLHKDYQVDKDKVKQLMREIGKEIQELNMSGCYWLPGSTIDQVTRCRNLVKLNLSGCNLTSLRLSKMLSALQHLRSLAIDVNPGFDASHLSSECKATLSRVLELKQTLYTPSYGVVPCCTSLEKLLLYFEILDRSREGLIISGQLMVGESNVPHYQNLRVFYARLAPGPVNQEVVRLYLAVLSDRTPEKLHAFLISAPGGFPQSCAVKNLLDSMARNVTLDALQLPGSWMNGSSLLQRLKFSNPVYFSFSRCSLSGSQLVQRVLNGGKDLRSLVSLNLSGCVHCLSPDSTLRKAEDEIDSSIAETLVASCCHLRHLNLSCAHHHSSEDLGRHLCQLLAHLKCLLSLALPVCSIADVSPVPADKPSVQPATNATSPSFGKKVRIGVQTYPRNCLEQGNSRPQPSVFWTLLESLPFLQQLELIGSSFSSAMPRNEPAIRNSLPPCGRAQHVGDAEVAAIGQLAFLQSLTLAQLPNILTGSGLVHIGAQCQHLRTLSLANLGMMGKVMYMPALVDMLKHCRCLRDLRLEQPYFNANAQFFQALSHCSSLQRLCIISRSGSLQPDAVMAFMTACLEVIMCHMFTGESLTVCKTLQQSLIKSFQASRPALNVVIFPLLHEDLTEVIRDVPMMHLDEITLFKSRVAEEPPNLWG
;
A
#
# COMPACT_ATOMS: atom_id res chain seq x y z
N MET A 1 54.27 -9.81 69.83
CA MET A 1 54.77 -10.84 68.89
C MET A 1 53.93 -10.70 67.69
N ALA A 2 54.52 -10.09 66.71
CA ALA A 2 53.92 -9.78 65.41
C ALA A 2 54.18 -10.96 64.44
N SER A 3 53.21 -11.25 63.62
CA SER A 3 53.43 -12.05 62.38
C SER A 3 52.94 -11.26 61.17
N PRO A 4 53.70 -11.26 60.07
CA PRO A 4 53.50 -10.34 58.98
C PRO A 4 52.46 -10.80 57.98
N GLY A 5 51.78 -9.83 57.40
CA GLY A 5 50.78 -10.02 56.36
C GLY A 5 51.42 -10.34 55.00
N GLU A 6 50.81 -11.22 54.28
CA GLU A 6 51.04 -11.48 52.84
C GLU A 6 50.30 -10.43 52.00
N GLU A 7 51.06 -9.63 51.27
CA GLU A 7 50.59 -8.78 50.19
C GLU A 7 50.22 -9.69 48.99
N VAL A 8 48.94 -9.76 48.70
CA VAL A 8 48.43 -10.32 47.43
C VAL A 8 48.47 -9.18 46.41
N THR A 9 49.45 -9.18 45.55
CA THR A 9 49.48 -8.36 44.32
C THR A 9 48.49 -8.96 43.34
N SER A 10 47.34 -8.33 43.17
CA SER A 10 46.43 -8.61 42.05
C SER A 10 46.98 -7.89 40.82
N ASP A 11 47.61 -8.63 39.93
CA ASP A 11 47.86 -8.24 38.53
C ASP A 11 46.49 -8.16 37.82
N GLU A 12 45.84 -7.01 37.82
CA GLU A 12 44.80 -6.67 36.88
C GLU A 12 45.52 -6.30 35.52
N SER A 13 45.78 -7.31 34.70
CA SER A 13 46.05 -7.10 33.29
C SER A 13 44.73 -6.65 32.63
N GLY A 14 44.51 -5.33 32.63
CA GLY A 14 43.44 -4.70 31.86
C GLY A 14 43.69 -5.03 30.38
N GLU A 15 42.88 -5.92 29.82
CA GLU A 15 42.66 -5.95 28.40
C GLU A 15 42.03 -4.61 28.01
N GLU A 16 42.87 -3.63 27.66
CA GLU A 16 42.43 -2.45 26.89
C GLU A 16 41.79 -3.00 25.62
N SER A 17 40.48 -3.08 25.60
CA SER A 17 39.74 -3.33 24.36
C SER A 17 40.15 -2.22 23.40
N ASN A 18 40.91 -2.56 22.37
CA ASN A 18 41.26 -1.70 21.24
C ASN A 18 39.96 -1.34 20.48
N ALA A 19 39.03 -0.65 21.14
CA ALA A 19 37.85 -0.08 20.51
C ALA A 19 38.34 1.06 19.59
N MET A 20 38.48 0.77 18.30
CA MET A 20 38.87 1.74 17.27
C MET A 20 37.96 2.96 17.37
N ASN A 21 38.54 4.15 17.56
CA ASN A 21 37.75 5.37 17.64
C ASN A 21 37.19 5.72 16.26
N LEU A 22 35.88 6.05 16.18
CA LEU A 22 35.23 6.44 14.95
C LEU A 22 36.00 7.53 14.17
N MET A 23 36.67 8.46 14.86
CA MET A 23 37.40 9.56 14.26
C MET A 23 38.73 9.16 13.62
N GLU A 24 39.19 7.94 13.81
CA GLU A 24 40.44 7.39 13.20
C GLU A 24 40.19 6.89 11.77
N PHE A 25 38.92 6.69 11.38
CA PHE A 25 38.61 6.34 10.00
C PHE A 25 38.92 7.49 9.03
N SER A 26 39.23 7.11 7.78
CA SER A 26 39.42 8.08 6.70
C SER A 26 38.11 8.84 6.41
N ASP A 27 38.24 9.99 5.78
CA ASP A 27 37.10 10.84 5.45
C ASP A 27 36.09 10.12 4.51
N GLU A 28 36.59 9.27 3.60
CA GLU A 28 35.74 8.48 2.69
C GLU A 28 34.90 7.47 3.44
N ILE A 29 35.48 6.77 4.44
CA ILE A 29 34.74 5.81 5.27
C ILE A 29 33.70 6.56 6.13
N LEU A 30 34.06 7.69 6.71
CA LEU A 30 33.14 8.51 7.48
C LEU A 30 31.99 9.04 6.63
N LEU A 31 32.27 9.53 5.39
CA LEU A 31 31.22 9.94 4.46
C LEU A 31 30.30 8.77 4.10
N HIS A 32 30.86 7.57 3.92
CA HIS A 32 30.06 6.38 3.67
C HIS A 32 29.14 6.04 4.84
N ILE A 33 29.61 6.14 6.06
CA ILE A 33 28.80 5.95 7.29
C ILE A 33 27.72 7.04 7.39
N LEU A 34 28.09 8.31 7.18
CA LEU A 34 27.20 9.46 7.29
C LEU A 34 26.05 9.43 6.26
N ARG A 35 26.19 8.76 5.12
CA ARG A 35 25.11 8.56 4.14
C ARG A 35 23.88 7.86 4.71
N TYR A 36 24.03 7.07 5.78
CA TYR A 36 22.91 6.41 6.45
C TYR A 36 22.18 7.29 7.47
N THR A 37 22.69 8.50 7.70
CA THR A 37 22.08 9.46 8.63
C THR A 37 21.23 10.47 7.84
N PRO A 38 20.00 10.78 8.28
CA PRO A 38 19.17 11.81 7.65
C PRO A 38 19.93 13.15 7.55
N VAL A 39 19.77 13.84 6.41
CA VAL A 39 20.47 15.12 6.17
C VAL A 39 20.08 16.19 7.20
N SER A 40 18.83 16.18 7.66
CA SER A 40 18.37 17.03 8.77
C SER A 40 19.24 16.83 10.03
N ASP A 41 19.53 15.58 10.39
CA ASP A 41 20.35 15.24 11.55
C ASP A 41 21.83 15.57 11.31
N LEU A 42 22.34 15.32 10.11
CA LEU A 42 23.71 15.69 9.74
C LEU A 42 23.97 17.18 9.96
N VAL A 43 23.10 18.02 9.41
CA VAL A 43 23.28 19.49 9.41
C VAL A 43 22.93 20.10 10.76
N LEU A 44 21.92 19.59 11.47
CA LEU A 44 21.44 20.20 12.72
C LEU A 44 22.11 19.63 13.97
N ASN A 45 22.50 18.37 13.96
CA ASN A 45 22.99 17.64 15.15
C ASN A 45 24.45 17.19 14.99
N VAL A 46 24.78 16.35 14.01
CA VAL A 46 26.11 15.74 13.81
C VAL A 46 27.19 16.79 13.61
N ARG A 47 26.89 17.86 12.88
CA ARG A 47 27.78 18.99 12.65
C ARG A 47 28.31 19.62 13.93
N ARG A 48 27.58 19.53 15.05
CA ARG A 48 27.93 20.16 16.34
C ARG A 48 28.81 19.31 17.22
N VAL A 49 29.07 18.05 16.84
CA VAL A 49 29.81 17.09 17.66
C VAL A 49 31.31 17.41 17.70
N CYS A 50 31.94 17.57 16.53
CA CYS A 50 33.35 17.93 16.43
C CYS A 50 33.68 18.63 15.11
N ARG A 51 34.91 19.21 14.97
CA ARG A 51 35.34 19.95 13.77
C ARG A 51 35.34 19.08 12.52
N LYS A 52 35.86 17.83 12.61
CA LYS A 52 35.91 16.89 11.49
C LYS A 52 34.52 16.57 10.95
N LEU A 53 33.57 16.20 11.82
CA LEU A 53 32.20 15.96 11.45
C LEU A 53 31.48 17.23 10.97
N SER A 54 31.85 18.40 11.49
CA SER A 54 31.28 19.67 11.01
C SER A 54 31.59 19.95 9.55
N VAL A 55 32.76 19.57 9.06
CA VAL A 55 33.15 19.71 7.64
C VAL A 55 32.49 18.64 6.81
N LEU A 56 32.59 17.35 7.23
CA LEU A 56 32.07 16.22 6.48
C LEU A 56 30.55 16.24 6.33
N SER A 57 29.81 16.71 7.36
CA SER A 57 28.32 16.78 7.31
C SER A 57 27.78 17.79 6.30
N LEU A 58 28.62 18.70 5.79
CA LEU A 58 28.26 19.65 4.73
C LEU A 58 28.80 19.24 3.35
N ASP A 59 29.38 18.06 3.24
CA ASP A 59 29.86 17.57 1.95
C ASP A 59 28.72 17.47 0.93
N LYS A 60 28.99 17.87 -0.31
CA LYS A 60 27.97 17.88 -1.39
C LYS A 60 27.42 16.48 -1.68
N SER A 61 28.22 15.45 -1.49
CA SER A 61 27.77 14.06 -1.68
C SER A 61 26.66 13.65 -0.70
N LEU A 62 26.56 14.32 0.45
CA LEU A 62 25.54 14.09 1.47
C LEU A 62 24.36 15.07 1.39
N THR A 63 24.62 16.34 0.98
CA THR A 63 23.68 17.45 1.12
C THR A 63 22.91 17.81 -0.17
N HIS A 64 23.28 17.21 -1.32
CA HIS A 64 22.60 17.49 -2.59
C HIS A 64 21.13 17.01 -2.64
N ALA A 65 20.80 15.95 -1.91
CA ALA A 65 19.45 15.39 -1.86
C ALA A 65 18.92 15.39 -0.42
N VAL A 66 17.85 16.16 -0.17
CA VAL A 66 17.23 16.30 1.14
C VAL A 66 15.81 15.74 1.11
N THR A 67 15.52 14.80 1.99
CA THR A 67 14.15 14.32 2.19
C THR A 67 13.66 14.63 3.60
N LEU A 68 12.54 15.33 3.69
CA LEU A 68 11.78 15.59 4.92
C LEU A 68 10.48 14.77 4.93
N HIS A 69 10.30 13.91 3.94
CA HIS A 69 9.15 13.01 3.87
C HIS A 69 9.14 12.08 5.09
N LYS A 70 8.04 12.10 5.85
CA LYS A 70 7.89 11.33 7.11
C LYS A 70 8.87 11.72 8.23
N ASP A 71 9.57 12.84 8.14
CA ASP A 71 10.34 13.38 9.25
C ASP A 71 9.45 14.32 10.09
N TYR A 72 8.58 13.72 10.89
CA TYR A 72 7.54 14.42 11.65
C TYR A 72 8.05 15.25 12.82
N GLN A 73 9.33 15.11 13.16
CA GLN A 73 9.99 15.88 14.22
C GLN A 73 10.58 17.20 13.68
N VAL A 74 10.58 17.38 12.37
CA VAL A 74 11.03 18.61 11.76
C VAL A 74 9.98 19.70 11.92
N ASP A 75 10.34 20.78 12.60
CA ASP A 75 9.52 21.96 12.78
C ASP A 75 9.93 23.09 11.83
N LYS A 76 9.17 24.21 11.89
CA LYS A 76 9.40 25.40 11.05
C LYS A 76 10.81 25.99 11.19
N ASP A 77 11.40 25.93 12.38
CA ASP A 77 12.68 26.60 12.67
C ASP A 77 13.85 25.72 12.22
N LYS A 78 13.74 24.40 12.38
CA LYS A 78 14.69 23.43 11.80
C LYS A 78 14.73 23.51 10.27
N VAL A 79 13.57 23.58 9.59
CA VAL A 79 13.53 23.77 8.12
C VAL A 79 14.18 25.08 7.71
N LYS A 80 13.87 26.19 8.39
CA LYS A 80 14.49 27.49 8.09
C LYS A 80 16.00 27.47 8.28
N GLN A 81 16.48 26.82 9.33
CA GLN A 81 17.90 26.65 9.59
C GLN A 81 18.55 25.80 8.48
N LEU A 82 17.97 24.64 8.16
CA LEU A 82 18.45 23.74 7.11
C LEU A 82 18.57 24.48 5.77
N MET A 83 17.53 25.18 5.33
CA MET A 83 17.53 25.94 4.08
C MET A 83 18.53 27.12 4.09
N ARG A 84 18.90 27.65 5.26
CA ARG A 84 19.92 28.68 5.40
C ARG A 84 21.33 28.12 5.23
N GLU A 85 21.57 26.95 5.83
CA GLU A 85 22.90 26.33 5.87
C GLU A 85 23.28 25.69 4.54
N ILE A 86 22.40 24.93 3.94
CA ILE A 86 22.68 24.11 2.75
C ILE A 86 21.81 24.42 1.53
N GLY A 87 20.89 25.38 1.60
CA GLY A 87 19.90 25.60 0.53
C GLY A 87 20.51 25.82 -0.87
N LYS A 88 21.72 26.38 -0.97
CA LYS A 88 22.41 26.56 -2.26
C LYS A 88 22.97 25.26 -2.86
N GLU A 89 23.22 24.27 -2.03
CA GLU A 89 23.79 22.97 -2.45
C GLU A 89 22.70 21.95 -2.81
N ILE A 90 21.45 22.18 -2.36
CA ILE A 90 20.34 21.25 -2.59
C ILE A 90 19.95 21.23 -4.07
N GLN A 91 19.99 20.04 -4.67
CA GLN A 91 19.49 19.75 -6.02
C GLN A 91 18.19 18.99 -6.00
N GLU A 92 17.97 18.15 -5.00
CA GLU A 92 16.73 17.39 -4.82
C GLU A 92 16.15 17.66 -3.44
N LEU A 93 14.87 18.04 -3.40
CA LEU A 93 14.15 18.32 -2.15
C LEU A 93 12.80 17.60 -2.14
N ASN A 94 12.63 16.71 -1.20
CA ASN A 94 11.38 16.02 -0.96
C ASN A 94 10.76 16.46 0.38
N MET A 95 9.70 17.27 0.30
CA MET A 95 8.88 17.72 1.44
C MET A 95 7.47 17.11 1.38
N SER A 96 7.30 16.02 0.64
CA SER A 96 5.97 15.42 0.48
C SER A 96 5.36 15.04 1.82
N GLY A 97 4.08 15.35 1.98
CA GLY A 97 3.33 15.07 3.19
C GLY A 97 3.64 15.96 4.39
N CYS A 98 4.41 17.04 4.24
CA CYS A 98 4.69 17.99 5.33
C CYS A 98 3.52 18.97 5.56
N TYR A 99 2.31 18.45 5.77
CA TYR A 99 1.07 19.23 5.93
C TYR A 99 1.06 20.13 7.18
N TRP A 100 1.87 19.81 8.18
CA TRP A 100 1.97 20.57 9.44
C TRP A 100 2.85 21.82 9.33
N LEU A 101 3.65 21.95 8.26
CA LEU A 101 4.51 23.08 8.08
C LEU A 101 3.71 24.28 7.57
N PRO A 102 3.86 25.48 8.20
CA PRO A 102 3.20 26.67 7.71
C PRO A 102 3.75 27.07 6.34
N GLY A 103 2.91 27.66 5.51
CA GLY A 103 3.29 28.06 4.15
C GLY A 103 4.49 29.03 4.08
N SER A 104 4.70 29.87 5.11
CA SER A 104 5.89 30.72 5.21
C SER A 104 7.19 29.94 5.36
N THR A 105 7.11 28.69 5.88
CA THR A 105 8.26 27.78 5.93
C THR A 105 8.51 27.14 4.57
N ILE A 106 7.45 26.76 3.86
CA ILE A 106 7.55 26.25 2.49
C ILE A 106 8.14 27.31 1.54
N ASP A 107 7.86 28.58 1.76
CA ASP A 107 8.45 29.68 0.98
C ASP A 107 10.00 29.72 1.06
N GLN A 108 10.63 29.11 2.07
CA GLN A 108 12.10 29.03 2.16
C GLN A 108 12.73 28.19 1.04
N VAL A 109 11.97 27.36 0.35
CA VAL A 109 12.41 26.59 -0.83
C VAL A 109 12.96 27.52 -1.92
N THR A 110 12.51 28.79 -1.99
CA THR A 110 13.06 29.80 -2.91
C THR A 110 14.57 30.07 -2.73
N ARG A 111 15.17 29.63 -1.61
CA ARG A 111 16.62 29.72 -1.36
C ARG A 111 17.42 28.64 -2.11
N CYS A 112 16.77 27.56 -2.50
CA CYS A 112 17.38 26.41 -3.18
C CYS A 112 17.44 26.67 -4.70
N ARG A 113 18.23 27.66 -5.14
CA ARG A 113 18.25 28.11 -6.54
C ARG A 113 18.75 27.04 -7.53
N ASN A 114 19.56 26.08 -7.06
CA ASN A 114 20.12 24.99 -7.87
C ASN A 114 19.20 23.75 -7.91
N LEU A 115 17.97 23.88 -7.43
CA LEU A 115 17.03 22.78 -7.32
C LEU A 115 16.63 22.27 -8.71
N VAL A 116 16.79 20.97 -8.89
CA VAL A 116 16.43 20.22 -10.10
C VAL A 116 15.13 19.42 -9.87
N LYS A 117 14.98 18.85 -8.67
CA LYS A 117 13.83 18.03 -8.32
C LYS A 117 13.16 18.52 -7.04
N LEU A 118 11.84 18.78 -7.11
CA LEU A 118 11.02 19.28 -6.00
C LEU A 118 9.74 18.46 -5.85
N ASN A 119 9.54 17.90 -4.65
CA ASN A 119 8.30 17.23 -4.28
C ASN A 119 7.61 17.94 -3.11
N LEU A 120 6.45 18.55 -3.38
CA LEU A 120 5.59 19.25 -2.44
C LEU A 120 4.18 18.62 -2.36
N SER A 121 4.01 17.37 -2.82
CA SER A 121 2.72 16.65 -2.70
C SER A 121 2.32 16.53 -1.23
N GLY A 122 1.07 16.78 -0.89
CA GLY A 122 0.57 16.79 0.49
C GLY A 122 0.93 18.05 1.29
N CYS A 123 1.52 19.08 0.63
CA CYS A 123 1.72 20.39 1.23
C CYS A 123 0.60 21.33 0.78
N ASN A 124 0.08 22.14 1.71
CA ASN A 124 -0.96 23.12 1.39
C ASN A 124 -0.38 24.32 0.59
N LEU A 125 -0.37 24.16 -0.74
CA LEU A 125 0.14 25.18 -1.64
C LEU A 125 -1.00 26.04 -2.22
N THR A 126 -0.78 27.36 -2.24
CA THR A 126 -1.60 28.31 -3.03
C THR A 126 -0.93 28.64 -4.35
N SER A 127 -1.71 29.00 -5.38
CA SER A 127 -1.16 29.43 -6.69
C SER A 127 -0.14 30.55 -6.57
N LEU A 128 -0.37 31.52 -5.67
CA LEU A 128 0.57 32.61 -5.41
C LEU A 128 1.93 32.13 -4.87
N ARG A 129 1.93 31.18 -3.92
CA ARG A 129 3.18 30.61 -3.39
C ARG A 129 3.92 29.79 -4.43
N LEU A 130 3.20 28.96 -5.18
CA LEU A 130 3.78 28.21 -6.28
C LEU A 130 4.41 29.15 -7.31
N SER A 131 3.72 30.24 -7.67
CA SER A 131 4.24 31.28 -8.59
C SER A 131 5.55 31.84 -8.08
N LYS A 132 5.61 32.27 -6.82
CA LYS A 132 6.82 32.81 -6.21
C LYS A 132 8.00 31.81 -6.19
N MET A 133 7.73 30.55 -5.91
CA MET A 133 8.76 29.49 -5.91
C MET A 133 9.29 29.23 -7.31
N LEU A 134 8.40 29.02 -8.28
CA LEU A 134 8.78 28.72 -9.66
C LEU A 134 9.57 29.84 -10.33
N SER A 135 9.30 31.12 -10.00
CA SER A 135 10.10 32.26 -10.50
C SER A 135 11.56 32.16 -10.00
N ALA A 136 11.80 31.61 -8.82
CA ALA A 136 13.14 31.48 -8.24
C ALA A 136 13.90 30.22 -8.69
N LEU A 137 13.20 29.16 -9.13
CA LEU A 137 13.73 27.81 -9.37
C LEU A 137 13.96 27.54 -10.87
N GLN A 138 14.89 28.26 -11.47
CA GLN A 138 15.12 28.22 -12.92
C GLN A 138 15.68 26.90 -13.46
N HIS A 139 16.28 26.06 -12.61
CA HIS A 139 16.87 24.78 -13.00
C HIS A 139 15.95 23.58 -12.80
N LEU A 140 14.69 23.82 -12.39
CA LEU A 140 13.74 22.77 -12.07
C LEU A 140 13.43 21.89 -13.30
N ARG A 141 13.52 20.56 -13.12
CA ARG A 141 13.23 19.53 -14.14
C ARG A 141 12.16 18.53 -13.70
N SER A 142 12.00 18.34 -12.39
CA SER A 142 11.05 17.40 -11.82
C SER A 142 10.23 18.09 -10.73
N LEU A 143 8.90 18.06 -10.86
CA LEU A 143 7.97 18.74 -9.96
C LEU A 143 6.83 17.82 -9.54
N ALA A 144 6.60 17.71 -8.23
CA ALA A 144 5.43 17.05 -7.67
C ALA A 144 4.62 18.04 -6.80
N ILE A 145 3.34 18.21 -7.09
CA ILE A 145 2.44 19.17 -6.42
C ILE A 145 1.00 18.64 -6.34
N ASP A 146 0.23 19.28 -5.45
CA ASP A 146 -1.21 19.11 -5.38
C ASP A 146 -1.93 20.34 -5.92
N VAL A 147 -3.00 20.10 -6.65
CA VAL A 147 -3.88 21.14 -7.22
C VAL A 147 -5.17 21.17 -6.42
N ASN A 148 -5.21 22.08 -5.46
CA ASN A 148 -6.35 22.28 -4.57
C ASN A 148 -7.47 23.11 -5.23
N PRO A 149 -8.69 23.07 -4.71
CA PRO A 149 -9.77 23.96 -5.15
C PRO A 149 -9.34 25.43 -5.12
N GLY A 150 -9.69 26.17 -6.17
CA GLY A 150 -9.27 27.58 -6.34
C GLY A 150 -7.89 27.78 -6.99
N PHE A 151 -7.19 26.71 -7.35
CA PHE A 151 -5.97 26.83 -8.14
C PHE A 151 -6.31 27.17 -9.60
N ASP A 152 -5.71 28.23 -10.10
CA ASP A 152 -5.84 28.66 -11.50
C ASP A 152 -4.46 28.92 -12.11
N ALA A 153 -4.11 28.15 -13.13
CA ALA A 153 -2.84 28.29 -13.86
C ALA A 153 -2.77 29.56 -14.71
N SER A 154 -3.90 30.24 -15.01
CA SER A 154 -3.92 31.50 -15.75
C SER A 154 -3.22 32.61 -14.97
N HIS A 155 -3.27 32.60 -13.66
CA HIS A 155 -2.62 33.51 -12.74
C HIS A 155 -1.10 33.33 -12.60
N LEU A 156 -0.51 32.33 -13.23
CA LEU A 156 0.94 32.12 -13.21
C LEU A 156 1.64 33.15 -14.10
N SER A 157 2.71 33.79 -13.60
CA SER A 157 3.52 34.73 -14.35
C SER A 157 4.20 34.09 -15.57
N SER A 158 4.63 34.90 -16.52
CA SER A 158 5.39 34.41 -17.69
C SER A 158 6.67 33.67 -17.30
N GLU A 159 7.37 34.14 -16.26
CA GLU A 159 8.57 33.50 -15.73
C GLU A 159 8.26 32.11 -15.17
N CYS A 160 7.13 31.95 -14.45
CA CYS A 160 6.69 30.67 -13.95
C CYS A 160 6.36 29.68 -15.07
N LYS A 161 5.64 30.15 -16.10
CA LYS A 161 5.32 29.37 -17.30
C LYS A 161 6.60 28.95 -18.03
N ALA A 162 7.61 29.82 -18.11
CA ALA A 162 8.93 29.52 -18.68
C ALA A 162 9.71 28.48 -17.86
N THR A 163 9.56 28.46 -16.53
CA THR A 163 10.12 27.36 -15.69
C THR A 163 9.38 26.06 -15.92
N LEU A 164 8.04 26.09 -15.92
CA LEU A 164 7.20 24.89 -16.13
C LEU A 164 7.41 24.27 -17.53
N SER A 165 7.66 25.07 -18.57
CA SER A 165 7.92 24.56 -19.91
C SER A 165 9.19 23.71 -20.02
N ARG A 166 10.11 23.81 -19.05
CA ARG A 166 11.36 23.04 -18.96
C ARG A 166 11.25 21.80 -18.07
N VAL A 167 10.11 21.60 -17.40
CA VAL A 167 9.86 20.43 -16.55
C VAL A 167 9.72 19.20 -17.44
N LEU A 168 10.48 18.17 -17.08
CA LEU A 168 10.50 16.86 -17.75
C LEU A 168 9.62 15.84 -17.04
N GLU A 169 9.54 15.92 -15.70
CA GLU A 169 8.76 15.02 -14.87
C GLU A 169 7.75 15.80 -14.04
N LEU A 170 6.47 15.52 -14.22
CA LEU A 170 5.38 16.14 -13.46
C LEU A 170 4.56 15.06 -12.75
N LYS A 171 4.46 15.16 -11.43
CA LYS A 171 3.48 14.45 -10.60
C LYS A 171 2.47 15.46 -10.08
N GLN A 172 1.18 15.22 -10.34
CA GLN A 172 0.13 16.15 -9.96
C GLN A 172 -1.05 15.41 -9.37
N THR A 173 -1.47 15.80 -8.15
CA THR A 173 -2.71 15.34 -7.54
C THR A 173 -3.78 16.39 -7.74
N LEU A 174 -4.91 16.00 -8.32
CA LEU A 174 -6.03 16.89 -8.67
C LEU A 174 -7.19 16.66 -7.71
N TYR A 175 -7.52 17.67 -6.91
CA TYR A 175 -8.70 17.70 -6.03
C TYR A 175 -9.86 18.52 -6.63
N THR A 176 -9.66 19.08 -7.80
CA THR A 176 -10.62 19.87 -8.55
C THR A 176 -10.57 19.47 -10.02
N PRO A 177 -11.68 19.53 -10.76
CA PRO A 177 -11.69 19.24 -12.20
C PRO A 177 -10.97 20.38 -12.95
N SER A 178 -9.68 20.21 -13.15
CA SER A 178 -8.81 21.15 -13.86
C SER A 178 -7.62 20.42 -14.50
N TYR A 179 -6.93 21.09 -15.42
CA TYR A 179 -5.65 20.61 -15.95
C TYR A 179 -4.44 20.95 -15.04
N GLY A 180 -4.65 21.75 -14.00
CA GLY A 180 -3.58 22.23 -13.12
C GLY A 180 -2.47 22.94 -13.88
N VAL A 181 -1.21 22.53 -13.72
CA VAL A 181 -0.06 23.14 -14.41
C VAL A 181 0.33 22.43 -15.71
N VAL A 182 -0.32 21.31 -16.03
CA VAL A 182 0.00 20.49 -17.21
C VAL A 182 0.04 21.28 -18.52
N PRO A 183 -0.88 22.23 -18.81
CA PRO A 183 -0.83 23.03 -20.04
C PRO A 183 0.43 23.89 -20.20
N CYS A 184 1.11 24.18 -19.10
CA CYS A 184 2.36 24.97 -19.11
C CYS A 184 3.62 24.10 -19.35
N CYS A 185 3.49 22.76 -19.23
CA CYS A 185 4.62 21.83 -19.29
C CYS A 185 4.74 21.22 -20.69
N THR A 186 5.50 21.84 -21.56
CA THR A 186 5.63 21.43 -22.99
C THR A 186 6.68 20.36 -23.26
N SER A 187 7.61 20.12 -22.31
CA SER A 187 8.77 19.23 -22.50
C SER A 187 8.64 17.90 -21.74
N LEU A 188 7.43 17.51 -21.31
CA LEU A 188 7.22 16.35 -20.44
C LEU A 188 7.72 15.04 -21.05
N GLU A 189 8.48 14.31 -20.25
CA GLU A 189 8.86 12.92 -20.47
C GLU A 189 8.08 11.97 -19.54
N LYS A 190 7.76 12.41 -18.30
CA LYS A 190 6.94 11.65 -17.35
C LYS A 190 5.77 12.49 -16.87
N LEU A 191 4.56 11.96 -16.98
CA LEU A 191 3.33 12.58 -16.49
C LEU A 191 2.57 11.60 -15.60
N LEU A 192 2.51 11.92 -14.30
CA LEU A 192 1.84 11.15 -13.27
C LEU A 192 0.68 11.96 -12.69
N LEU A 193 -0.54 11.50 -12.91
CA LEU A 193 -1.78 12.16 -12.54
C LEU A 193 -2.55 11.32 -11.51
N TYR A 194 -2.88 11.93 -10.39
CA TYR A 194 -3.71 11.35 -9.35
C TYR A 194 -5.01 12.15 -9.30
N PHE A 195 -6.12 11.54 -9.65
CA PHE A 195 -7.45 12.15 -9.65
C PHE A 195 -8.19 11.77 -8.38
N GLU A 196 -8.24 12.70 -7.43
CA GLU A 196 -8.85 12.55 -6.10
C GLU A 196 -10.02 13.56 -5.95
N ILE A 197 -10.75 13.80 -7.03
CA ILE A 197 -11.87 14.74 -7.05
C ILE A 197 -13.06 14.09 -6.35
N LEU A 198 -13.52 14.71 -5.26
CA LEU A 198 -14.72 14.28 -4.54
C LEU A 198 -15.96 14.84 -5.22
N ASP A 199 -16.85 13.96 -5.65
CA ASP A 199 -18.14 14.35 -6.23
C ASP A 199 -19.10 14.75 -5.13
N ARG A 200 -19.29 16.06 -4.94
CA ARG A 200 -20.11 16.64 -3.85
C ARG A 200 -21.50 17.09 -4.28
N SER A 201 -21.79 17.13 -5.57
CA SER A 201 -23.04 17.74 -6.02
C SER A 201 -23.60 17.09 -7.29
N ARG A 202 -24.93 17.17 -7.41
CA ARG A 202 -25.64 16.98 -8.70
C ARG A 202 -25.20 17.97 -9.80
N GLU A 203 -24.31 18.91 -9.48
CA GLU A 203 -23.75 19.92 -10.38
C GLU A 203 -22.62 19.39 -11.29
N GLY A 204 -22.21 18.12 -11.13
CA GLY A 204 -21.17 17.48 -11.94
C GLY A 204 -21.39 17.51 -13.46
N LEU A 205 -22.64 17.77 -13.90
CA LEU A 205 -22.97 17.95 -15.32
C LEU A 205 -22.58 19.32 -15.90
N ILE A 206 -22.34 20.34 -15.06
CA ILE A 206 -21.98 21.70 -15.53
C ILE A 206 -20.47 21.81 -15.78
N ILE A 207 -19.66 20.91 -15.18
CA ILE A 207 -18.19 20.95 -15.21
C ILE A 207 -17.64 20.64 -16.61
N SER A 208 -18.31 19.78 -17.39
CA SER A 208 -17.88 19.45 -18.75
C SER A 208 -17.82 20.67 -19.67
N GLY A 209 -18.71 21.66 -19.49
CA GLY A 209 -18.71 22.89 -20.28
C GLY A 209 -17.56 23.86 -19.97
N GLN A 210 -17.12 23.91 -18.71
CA GLN A 210 -15.99 24.79 -18.31
C GLN A 210 -14.61 24.21 -18.69
N LEU A 211 -14.46 22.88 -18.67
CA LEU A 211 -13.23 22.23 -19.12
C LEU A 211 -13.06 22.29 -20.65
N MET A 212 -14.17 22.30 -21.40
CA MET A 212 -14.16 22.34 -22.85
C MET A 212 -13.66 23.69 -23.45
N VAL A 213 -13.74 24.78 -22.71
CA VAL A 213 -13.30 26.11 -23.18
C VAL A 213 -11.77 26.23 -23.29
N GLY A 214 -11.01 25.27 -22.78
CA GLY A 214 -9.54 25.25 -22.79
C GLY A 214 -8.89 24.26 -23.76
N GLU A 215 -9.66 23.50 -24.56
CA GLU A 215 -9.14 22.39 -25.40
C GLU A 215 -8.06 22.78 -26.41
N SER A 216 -8.00 24.03 -26.83
CA SER A 216 -7.00 24.52 -27.81
C SER A 216 -5.58 24.65 -27.25
N ASN A 217 -5.36 24.51 -25.94
CA ASN A 217 -4.10 24.86 -25.28
C ASN A 217 -3.38 23.69 -24.60
N VAL A 218 -3.86 22.45 -24.72
CA VAL A 218 -3.13 21.31 -24.16
C VAL A 218 -1.98 20.96 -25.10
N PRO A 219 -0.72 20.98 -24.62
CA PRO A 219 0.44 20.73 -25.46
C PRO A 219 0.46 19.29 -25.97
N HIS A 220 0.97 19.08 -27.17
CA HIS A 220 1.24 17.75 -27.68
C HIS A 220 2.48 17.17 -26.99
N TYR A 221 2.31 16.04 -26.31
CA TYR A 221 3.35 15.40 -25.53
C TYR A 221 4.28 14.54 -26.37
N GLN A 222 5.00 15.10 -27.32
CA GLN A 222 5.85 14.34 -28.28
C GLN A 222 6.97 13.56 -27.61
N ASN A 223 7.49 14.02 -26.47
CA ASN A 223 8.58 13.40 -25.76
C ASN A 223 8.13 12.49 -24.62
N LEU A 224 6.83 12.31 -24.43
CA LEU A 224 6.30 11.56 -23.30
C LEU A 224 6.73 10.08 -23.38
N ARG A 225 7.35 9.60 -22.32
CA ARG A 225 7.82 8.22 -22.14
C ARG A 225 6.94 7.45 -21.18
N VAL A 226 6.45 8.12 -20.13
CA VAL A 226 5.64 7.50 -19.08
C VAL A 226 4.36 8.30 -18.88
N PHE A 227 3.23 7.63 -19.03
CA PHE A 227 1.92 8.15 -18.66
C PHE A 227 1.33 7.28 -17.57
N TYR A 228 1.03 7.88 -16.42
CA TYR A 228 0.35 7.24 -15.30
C TYR A 228 -0.87 8.05 -14.89
N ALA A 229 -2.03 7.41 -14.74
CA ALA A 229 -3.24 8.00 -14.21
C ALA A 229 -3.87 7.07 -13.17
N ARG A 230 -4.03 7.55 -11.94
CA ARG A 230 -4.77 6.88 -10.87
C ARG A 230 -6.07 7.64 -10.60
N LEU A 231 -7.18 6.93 -10.63
CA LEU A 231 -8.51 7.51 -10.48
C LEU A 231 -9.13 7.05 -9.16
N ALA A 232 -9.48 7.98 -8.28
CA ALA A 232 -10.44 7.69 -7.22
C ALA A 232 -11.81 7.36 -7.83
N PRO A 233 -12.63 6.54 -7.16
CA PRO A 233 -13.96 6.21 -7.64
C PRO A 233 -14.81 7.48 -7.82
N GLY A 234 -15.51 7.59 -8.96
CA GLY A 234 -16.41 8.72 -9.25
C GLY A 234 -16.43 9.08 -10.75
N PRO A 235 -17.58 9.52 -11.25
CA PRO A 235 -17.76 9.84 -12.67
C PRO A 235 -16.92 11.07 -13.10
N VAL A 236 -16.74 12.06 -12.21
CA VAL A 236 -15.97 13.26 -12.52
C VAL A 236 -14.51 12.92 -12.81
N ASN A 237 -13.90 12.05 -12.01
CA ASN A 237 -12.52 11.59 -12.22
C ASN A 237 -12.36 10.91 -13.59
N GLN A 238 -13.35 10.12 -13.99
CA GLN A 238 -13.36 9.45 -15.30
C GLN A 238 -13.49 10.44 -16.47
N GLU A 239 -14.33 11.46 -16.33
CA GLU A 239 -14.49 12.48 -17.38
C GLU A 239 -13.21 13.30 -17.56
N VAL A 240 -12.59 13.75 -16.46
CA VAL A 240 -11.36 14.55 -16.57
C VAL A 240 -10.24 13.74 -17.21
N VAL A 241 -10.03 12.47 -16.85
CA VAL A 241 -8.98 11.66 -17.48
C VAL A 241 -9.27 11.38 -18.94
N ARG A 242 -10.55 11.27 -19.36
CA ARG A 242 -10.92 11.12 -20.78
C ARG A 242 -10.38 12.24 -21.65
N LEU A 243 -10.36 13.48 -21.13
CA LEU A 243 -9.81 14.62 -21.85
C LEU A 243 -8.30 14.49 -22.10
N TYR A 244 -7.55 14.01 -21.09
CA TYR A 244 -6.12 13.69 -21.31
C TYR A 244 -5.92 12.57 -22.33
N LEU A 245 -6.75 11.51 -22.27
CA LEU A 245 -6.67 10.38 -23.20
C LEU A 245 -7.06 10.79 -24.63
N ALA A 246 -7.97 11.74 -24.80
CA ALA A 246 -8.32 12.30 -26.11
C ALA A 246 -7.12 13.00 -26.75
N VAL A 247 -6.39 13.83 -26.00
CA VAL A 247 -5.17 14.49 -26.48
C VAL A 247 -4.09 13.47 -26.87
N LEU A 248 -3.89 12.42 -26.04
CA LEU A 248 -2.94 11.35 -26.38
C LEU A 248 -3.39 10.53 -27.58
N SER A 249 -4.70 10.38 -27.80
CA SER A 249 -5.27 9.68 -28.95
C SER A 249 -5.05 10.41 -30.25
N ASP A 250 -5.14 11.72 -30.22
CA ASP A 250 -4.95 12.59 -31.40
C ASP A 250 -3.51 12.51 -31.92
N ARG A 251 -2.53 12.54 -31.02
CA ARG A 251 -1.11 12.34 -31.33
C ARG A 251 -0.44 11.45 -30.29
N THR A 252 -0.43 10.15 -30.55
CA THR A 252 0.23 9.17 -29.66
C THR A 252 1.74 9.38 -29.65
N PRO A 253 2.38 9.57 -28.46
CA PRO A 253 3.82 9.78 -28.36
C PRO A 253 4.58 8.51 -28.78
N GLU A 254 5.52 8.62 -29.74
CA GLU A 254 6.29 7.49 -30.26
C GLU A 254 7.28 6.90 -29.24
N LYS A 255 7.72 7.72 -28.28
CA LYS A 255 8.68 7.34 -27.22
C LYS A 255 8.02 6.74 -25.98
N LEU A 256 6.69 6.56 -25.98
CA LEU A 256 5.95 6.03 -24.84
C LEU A 256 6.35 4.57 -24.60
N HIS A 257 6.89 4.25 -23.43
CA HIS A 257 7.24 2.88 -23.05
C HIS A 257 6.45 2.39 -21.81
N ALA A 258 5.79 3.30 -21.05
CA ALA A 258 4.93 2.93 -19.95
C ALA A 258 3.57 3.64 -20.06
N PHE A 259 2.50 2.86 -20.10
CA PHE A 259 1.12 3.36 -20.13
C PHE A 259 0.30 2.68 -19.03
N LEU A 260 -0.07 3.47 -18.01
CA LEU A 260 -0.55 2.95 -16.76
C LEU A 260 -1.83 3.68 -16.33
N ILE A 261 -2.95 2.97 -16.27
CA ILE A 261 -4.23 3.51 -15.78
C ILE A 261 -4.77 2.62 -14.67
N SER A 262 -4.77 3.15 -13.45
CA SER A 262 -5.34 2.53 -12.26
C SER A 262 -6.73 3.11 -11.99
N ALA A 263 -7.77 2.32 -12.22
CA ALA A 263 -9.17 2.71 -12.00
C ALA A 263 -9.91 1.61 -11.23
N PRO A 264 -9.76 1.52 -9.90
CA PRO A 264 -10.33 0.44 -9.09
C PRO A 264 -11.87 0.42 -9.10
N GLY A 265 -12.53 1.56 -9.36
CA GLY A 265 -13.98 1.67 -9.51
C GLY A 265 -14.52 1.26 -10.90
N GLY A 266 -13.62 0.78 -11.80
CA GLY A 266 -13.93 0.55 -13.20
C GLY A 266 -13.83 1.84 -14.03
N PHE A 267 -13.61 1.68 -15.34
CA PHE A 267 -13.54 2.79 -16.27
C PHE A 267 -14.03 2.31 -17.65
N PRO A 268 -15.22 2.76 -18.10
CA PRO A 268 -15.77 2.34 -19.39
C PRO A 268 -14.87 2.78 -20.55
N GLN A 269 -14.70 1.90 -21.52
CA GLN A 269 -13.93 2.20 -22.71
C GLN A 269 -14.69 3.16 -23.62
N SER A 270 -14.07 4.29 -23.97
CA SER A 270 -14.59 5.26 -24.94
C SER A 270 -13.97 5.06 -26.34
N CYS A 271 -14.53 5.71 -27.35
CA CYS A 271 -13.95 5.69 -28.70
C CYS A 271 -12.52 6.25 -28.73
N ALA A 272 -12.25 7.34 -27.98
CA ALA A 272 -10.91 7.92 -27.88
C ALA A 272 -9.90 6.93 -27.29
N VAL A 273 -10.28 6.22 -26.22
CA VAL A 273 -9.45 5.16 -25.62
C VAL A 273 -9.15 4.06 -26.62
N LYS A 274 -10.16 3.62 -27.37
CA LYS A 274 -10.00 2.57 -28.40
C LYS A 274 -9.01 3.02 -29.48
N ASN A 275 -9.16 4.23 -29.99
CA ASN A 275 -8.27 4.81 -30.99
C ASN A 275 -6.84 4.95 -30.45
N LEU A 276 -6.66 5.39 -29.20
CA LEU A 276 -5.36 5.47 -28.55
C LEU A 276 -4.68 4.11 -28.47
N LEU A 277 -5.40 3.09 -28.00
CA LEU A 277 -4.85 1.74 -27.86
C LEU A 277 -4.51 1.14 -29.24
N ASP A 278 -5.33 1.39 -30.28
CA ASP A 278 -5.04 0.98 -31.65
C ASP A 278 -3.81 1.70 -32.24
N SER A 279 -3.62 2.96 -31.90
CA SER A 279 -2.43 3.73 -32.30
C SER A 279 -1.17 3.22 -31.57
N MET A 280 -1.27 2.97 -30.28
CA MET A 280 -0.18 2.39 -29.50
C MET A 280 0.25 1.02 -30.03
N ALA A 281 -0.69 0.16 -30.40
CA ALA A 281 -0.40 -1.16 -30.96
C ALA A 281 0.42 -1.09 -32.27
N ARG A 282 0.28 -0.03 -33.03
CA ARG A 282 1.03 0.19 -34.29
C ARG A 282 2.41 0.80 -34.05
N ASN A 283 2.50 1.82 -33.18
CA ASN A 283 3.61 2.76 -33.14
C ASN A 283 4.50 2.63 -31.91
N VAL A 284 4.04 1.94 -30.85
CA VAL A 284 4.69 1.96 -29.53
C VAL A 284 5.13 0.57 -29.10
N THR A 285 6.27 0.49 -28.42
CA THR A 285 6.75 -0.71 -27.73
C THR A 285 6.83 -0.45 -26.23
N LEU A 286 6.14 -1.26 -25.43
CA LEU A 286 5.93 -1.03 -24.01
C LEU A 286 6.83 -1.90 -23.13
N ASP A 287 7.25 -1.36 -21.99
CA ASP A 287 7.94 -2.06 -20.91
C ASP A 287 7.04 -2.18 -19.65
N ALA A 288 6.04 -1.30 -19.53
CA ALA A 288 5.08 -1.34 -18.43
C ALA A 288 3.66 -1.05 -18.92
N LEU A 289 2.71 -1.87 -18.50
CA LEU A 289 1.31 -1.73 -18.85
C LEU A 289 0.39 -1.97 -17.65
N GLN A 290 -0.52 -1.01 -17.42
CA GLN A 290 -1.64 -1.18 -16.50
C GLN A 290 -2.92 -0.69 -17.16
N LEU A 291 -3.91 -1.57 -17.24
CA LEU A 291 -5.21 -1.25 -17.85
C LEU A 291 -6.35 -1.65 -16.90
N PRO A 292 -7.44 -0.86 -16.86
CA PRO A 292 -8.67 -1.27 -16.20
C PRO A 292 -9.18 -2.59 -16.77
N GLY A 293 -9.61 -3.52 -15.93
CA GLY A 293 -10.05 -4.84 -16.36
C GLY A 293 -11.19 -4.80 -17.40
N SER A 294 -12.06 -3.79 -17.33
CA SER A 294 -13.15 -3.57 -18.29
C SER A 294 -12.66 -3.32 -19.74
N TRP A 295 -11.42 -2.86 -19.93
CA TRP A 295 -10.84 -2.64 -21.28
C TRP A 295 -10.30 -3.92 -21.91
N MET A 296 -10.08 -4.93 -21.09
CA MET A 296 -9.51 -6.21 -21.49
C MET A 296 -10.56 -7.18 -22.06
N ASN A 297 -11.83 -6.95 -21.71
CA ASN A 297 -12.91 -7.88 -22.03
C ASN A 297 -13.22 -7.87 -23.54
N GLY A 298 -13.10 -9.04 -24.18
CA GLY A 298 -13.47 -9.22 -25.59
C GLY A 298 -12.52 -8.63 -26.63
N SER A 299 -11.40 -8.05 -26.21
CA SER A 299 -10.49 -7.34 -27.11
C SER A 299 -9.33 -8.21 -27.60
N SER A 300 -9.13 -8.33 -28.92
CA SER A 300 -7.90 -8.84 -29.53
C SER A 300 -6.72 -7.84 -29.44
N LEU A 301 -6.96 -6.72 -28.81
CA LEU A 301 -6.03 -5.59 -28.75
C LEU A 301 -4.69 -5.94 -28.10
N LEU A 302 -4.73 -6.70 -27.00
CA LEU A 302 -3.53 -7.10 -26.28
C LEU A 302 -2.56 -7.92 -27.10
N GLN A 303 -3.07 -8.74 -28.02
CA GLN A 303 -2.24 -9.53 -28.93
C GLN A 303 -1.45 -8.65 -29.93
N ARG A 304 -1.93 -7.42 -30.14
CA ARG A 304 -1.31 -6.47 -31.07
C ARG A 304 -0.33 -5.52 -30.40
N LEU A 305 -0.39 -5.38 -29.08
CA LEU A 305 0.58 -4.58 -28.33
C LEU A 305 1.97 -5.24 -28.39
N LYS A 306 3.00 -4.41 -28.53
CA LYS A 306 4.39 -4.85 -28.61
C LYS A 306 5.07 -4.58 -27.27
N PHE A 307 5.83 -5.55 -26.80
CA PHE A 307 6.64 -5.45 -25.58
C PHE A 307 8.09 -5.73 -25.92
N SER A 308 9.02 -4.94 -25.37
CA SER A 308 10.45 -5.16 -25.54
C SER A 308 11.06 -5.87 -24.34
N ASN A 309 10.89 -5.28 -23.16
CA ASN A 309 11.47 -5.73 -21.91
C ASN A 309 10.47 -5.50 -20.76
N PRO A 310 9.37 -6.27 -20.72
CA PRO A 310 8.29 -5.98 -19.78
C PRO A 310 8.76 -6.11 -18.32
N VAL A 311 8.60 -5.04 -17.55
CA VAL A 311 8.98 -4.95 -16.14
C VAL A 311 7.75 -5.01 -15.22
N TYR A 312 6.63 -4.45 -15.67
CA TYR A 312 5.43 -4.33 -14.86
C TYR A 312 4.16 -4.58 -15.69
N PHE A 313 3.33 -5.50 -15.22
CA PHE A 313 1.98 -5.71 -15.73
C PHE A 313 0.94 -5.65 -14.62
N SER A 314 -0.16 -4.95 -14.88
CA SER A 314 -1.32 -4.92 -13.99
C SER A 314 -2.62 -5.01 -14.78
N PHE A 315 -3.38 -6.06 -14.52
CA PHE A 315 -4.66 -6.37 -15.20
C PHE A 315 -5.75 -6.68 -14.16
N SER A 316 -5.78 -5.92 -13.09
CA SER A 316 -6.72 -6.15 -11.99
C SER A 316 -8.18 -6.17 -12.45
N ARG A 317 -8.97 -7.10 -11.88
CA ARG A 317 -10.41 -7.32 -12.19
C ARG A 317 -10.71 -7.63 -13.66
N CYS A 318 -9.77 -8.24 -14.34
CA CYS A 318 -9.95 -8.74 -15.70
C CYS A 318 -10.81 -10.03 -15.70
N SER A 319 -11.67 -10.20 -16.68
CA SER A 319 -12.50 -11.40 -16.83
C SER A 319 -11.87 -12.47 -17.73
N LEU A 320 -10.62 -12.29 -18.18
CA LEU A 320 -9.92 -13.28 -18.99
C LEU A 320 -9.57 -14.52 -18.18
N SER A 321 -9.67 -15.69 -18.80
CA SER A 321 -9.17 -16.93 -18.23
C SER A 321 -7.64 -16.98 -18.20
N GLY A 322 -7.06 -17.91 -17.45
CA GLY A 322 -5.61 -18.08 -17.36
C GLY A 322 -4.97 -18.34 -18.73
N SER A 323 -5.54 -19.23 -19.53
CA SER A 323 -5.07 -19.51 -20.89
C SER A 323 -5.15 -18.31 -21.81
N GLN A 324 -6.23 -17.51 -21.72
CA GLN A 324 -6.36 -16.27 -22.50
C GLN A 324 -5.33 -15.21 -22.08
N LEU A 325 -5.02 -15.08 -20.79
CA LEU A 325 -3.97 -14.20 -20.31
C LEU A 325 -2.60 -14.64 -20.80
N VAL A 326 -2.28 -15.93 -20.72
CA VAL A 326 -1.03 -16.49 -21.24
C VAL A 326 -0.92 -16.26 -22.75
N GLN A 327 -1.96 -16.58 -23.51
CA GLN A 327 -1.93 -16.47 -24.95
C GLN A 327 -1.88 -15.01 -25.45
N ARG A 328 -2.65 -14.11 -24.82
CA ARG A 328 -2.85 -12.74 -25.31
C ARG A 328 -1.84 -11.73 -24.75
N VAL A 329 -1.36 -11.93 -23.54
CA VAL A 329 -0.48 -10.98 -22.84
C VAL A 329 0.93 -11.53 -22.74
N LEU A 330 1.06 -12.77 -22.28
CA LEU A 330 2.35 -13.42 -22.08
C LEU A 330 2.89 -14.04 -23.37
N ASN A 331 2.18 -13.80 -24.47
CA ASN A 331 2.56 -14.13 -25.86
C ASN A 331 3.05 -15.57 -26.04
N GLY A 332 2.33 -16.52 -25.44
CA GLY A 332 2.63 -17.95 -25.55
C GLY A 332 3.95 -18.37 -24.89
N GLY A 333 4.40 -17.65 -23.86
CA GLY A 333 5.61 -18.03 -23.12
C GLY A 333 6.91 -17.45 -23.68
N LYS A 334 6.88 -16.35 -24.46
CA LYS A 334 8.10 -15.60 -24.79
C LYS A 334 8.79 -15.16 -23.49
N ASP A 335 10.10 -15.13 -23.51
CA ASP A 335 10.97 -14.84 -22.38
C ASP A 335 10.56 -13.56 -21.63
N LEU A 336 9.90 -13.74 -20.47
CA LEU A 336 9.47 -12.66 -19.57
C LEU A 336 10.42 -12.53 -18.37
N ARG A 337 11.69 -12.88 -18.53
CA ARG A 337 12.69 -12.83 -17.45
C ARG A 337 12.85 -11.43 -16.85
N SER A 338 12.55 -10.39 -17.64
CA SER A 338 12.60 -9.00 -17.18
C SER A 338 11.42 -8.61 -16.28
N LEU A 339 10.34 -9.42 -16.20
CA LEU A 339 9.15 -9.09 -15.44
C LEU A 339 9.44 -9.13 -13.93
N VAL A 340 9.30 -7.98 -13.29
CA VAL A 340 9.53 -7.78 -11.85
C VAL A 340 8.24 -7.80 -11.07
N SER A 341 7.15 -7.29 -11.66
CA SER A 341 5.88 -7.09 -10.94
C SER A 341 4.68 -7.47 -11.80
N LEU A 342 3.79 -8.28 -11.23
CA LEU A 342 2.55 -8.71 -11.87
C LEU A 342 1.36 -8.58 -10.92
N ASN A 343 0.34 -7.84 -11.35
CA ASN A 343 -0.91 -7.68 -10.60
C ASN A 343 -2.09 -8.27 -11.38
N LEU A 344 -2.66 -9.35 -10.84
CA LEU A 344 -3.87 -10.04 -11.33
C LEU A 344 -4.98 -10.03 -10.26
N SER A 345 -4.97 -9.07 -9.33
CA SER A 345 -5.96 -9.00 -8.26
C SER A 345 -7.38 -8.93 -8.79
N GLY A 346 -8.27 -9.75 -8.24
CA GLY A 346 -9.67 -9.79 -8.63
C GLY A 346 -9.95 -10.39 -10.01
N CYS A 347 -8.97 -11.02 -10.66
CA CYS A 347 -9.17 -11.77 -11.92
C CYS A 347 -9.77 -13.16 -11.62
N VAL A 348 -11.07 -13.20 -11.38
CA VAL A 348 -11.77 -14.41 -10.86
C VAL A 348 -11.62 -15.68 -11.72
N HIS A 349 -11.31 -15.53 -13.00
CA HIS A 349 -11.16 -16.66 -13.92
C HIS A 349 -9.71 -17.01 -14.24
N CYS A 350 -8.73 -16.25 -13.75
CA CYS A 350 -7.34 -16.45 -14.16
C CYS A 350 -6.72 -17.75 -13.63
N LEU A 351 -7.24 -18.29 -12.53
CA LEU A 351 -6.80 -19.55 -11.93
C LEU A 351 -7.73 -20.74 -12.22
N SER A 352 -8.84 -20.49 -12.93
CA SER A 352 -9.81 -21.55 -13.27
C SER A 352 -9.39 -22.26 -14.56
N PRO A 353 -9.47 -23.60 -14.64
CA PRO A 353 -9.29 -24.32 -15.89
C PRO A 353 -10.39 -23.92 -16.88
N ASP A 354 -10.04 -23.73 -18.14
CA ASP A 354 -10.99 -23.39 -19.19
C ASP A 354 -11.97 -24.54 -19.42
N SER A 355 -13.21 -24.37 -18.95
CA SER A 355 -14.28 -25.36 -19.12
C SER A 355 -14.75 -25.47 -20.58
N THR A 356 -14.37 -24.55 -21.45
CA THR A 356 -14.80 -24.50 -22.84
C THR A 356 -13.94 -25.32 -23.82
N LEU A 357 -12.73 -25.75 -23.40
CA LEU A 357 -11.78 -26.45 -24.26
C LEU A 357 -11.69 -27.98 -24.03
N ARG A 358 -12.65 -28.60 -23.33
CA ARG A 358 -12.69 -30.07 -23.11
C ARG A 358 -12.92 -30.93 -24.39
N LYS A 359 -12.46 -30.51 -25.53
CA LYS A 359 -12.66 -31.26 -26.78
C LYS A 359 -11.40 -31.53 -27.62
N ALA A 360 -10.20 -31.47 -27.02
CA ALA A 360 -9.01 -32.00 -27.70
C ALA A 360 -8.12 -32.68 -26.66
N GLU A 361 -7.92 -33.97 -26.75
CA GLU A 361 -7.20 -34.81 -25.78
C GLU A 361 -5.67 -34.61 -25.81
N ASP A 362 -5.11 -33.65 -26.55
CA ASP A 362 -3.66 -33.55 -26.77
C ASP A 362 -3.01 -32.16 -26.54
N GLU A 363 -3.70 -31.14 -26.03
CA GLU A 363 -3.05 -29.87 -25.65
C GLU A 363 -3.03 -29.73 -24.13
N ILE A 364 -1.82 -29.79 -23.57
CA ILE A 364 -1.51 -29.45 -22.17
C ILE A 364 -1.86 -27.98 -21.98
N ASP A 365 -2.99 -27.72 -21.34
CA ASP A 365 -3.43 -26.39 -20.93
C ASP A 365 -2.50 -25.92 -19.79
N SER A 366 -1.36 -25.30 -20.17
CA SER A 366 -0.42 -24.75 -19.20
C SER A 366 -1.11 -23.68 -18.36
N SER A 367 -1.21 -23.92 -17.07
CA SER A 367 -1.80 -22.98 -16.13
C SER A 367 -0.98 -21.68 -16.12
N ILE A 368 -1.62 -20.55 -15.77
CA ILE A 368 -0.89 -19.28 -15.64
C ILE A 368 0.28 -19.41 -14.67
N ALA A 369 0.14 -20.20 -13.60
CA ALA A 369 1.19 -20.44 -12.63
C ALA A 369 2.39 -21.19 -13.24
N GLU A 370 2.18 -22.18 -14.10
CA GLU A 370 3.25 -22.88 -14.82
C GLU A 370 4.00 -21.93 -15.76
N THR A 371 3.27 -21.07 -16.47
CA THR A 371 3.87 -20.06 -17.34
C THR A 371 4.70 -19.06 -16.54
N LEU A 372 4.24 -18.61 -15.37
CA LEU A 372 4.98 -17.70 -14.51
C LEU A 372 6.29 -18.33 -14.03
N VAL A 373 6.24 -19.60 -13.59
CA VAL A 373 7.43 -20.33 -13.14
C VAL A 373 8.44 -20.53 -14.29
N ALA A 374 7.95 -20.88 -15.47
CA ALA A 374 8.80 -21.13 -16.63
C ALA A 374 9.45 -19.85 -17.20
N SER A 375 8.73 -18.72 -17.18
CA SER A 375 9.11 -17.52 -17.91
C SER A 375 9.51 -16.32 -17.04
N CYS A 376 9.11 -16.26 -15.75
CA CYS A 376 9.24 -15.09 -14.89
C CYS A 376 10.12 -15.34 -13.64
N CYS A 377 11.30 -15.92 -13.82
CA CYS A 377 12.18 -16.32 -12.71
C CYS A 377 12.66 -15.15 -11.81
N HIS A 378 12.61 -13.91 -12.28
CA HIS A 378 12.99 -12.72 -11.54
C HIS A 378 11.81 -11.93 -10.95
N LEU A 379 10.62 -12.53 -10.95
CA LEU A 379 9.42 -11.91 -10.38
C LEU A 379 9.61 -11.64 -8.89
N ARG A 380 9.41 -10.38 -8.48
CA ARG A 380 9.54 -9.92 -7.10
C ARG A 380 8.21 -9.61 -6.43
N HIS A 381 7.22 -9.18 -7.20
CA HIS A 381 5.92 -8.75 -6.68
C HIS A 381 4.81 -9.46 -7.45
N LEU A 382 4.02 -10.28 -6.76
CA LEU A 382 2.91 -11.03 -7.35
C LEU A 382 1.63 -10.80 -6.55
N ASN A 383 0.61 -10.29 -7.22
CA ASN A 383 -0.71 -10.10 -6.64
C ASN A 383 -1.75 -10.99 -7.31
N LEU A 384 -2.22 -11.99 -6.58
CA LEU A 384 -3.32 -12.88 -6.96
C LEU A 384 -4.50 -12.74 -5.99
N SER A 385 -4.57 -11.67 -5.18
CA SER A 385 -5.64 -11.48 -4.21
C SER A 385 -7.01 -11.48 -4.89
N CYS A 386 -8.00 -12.08 -4.24
CA CYS A 386 -9.36 -12.19 -4.77
C CYS A 386 -9.48 -12.85 -6.16
N ALA A 387 -8.46 -13.54 -6.63
CA ALA A 387 -8.53 -14.44 -7.79
C ALA A 387 -9.09 -15.79 -7.34
N HIS A 388 -10.41 -15.86 -7.16
CA HIS A 388 -11.06 -17.07 -6.64
C HIS A 388 -11.22 -18.11 -7.75
N HIS A 389 -10.93 -19.36 -7.41
CA HIS A 389 -11.28 -20.51 -8.24
C HIS A 389 -12.39 -21.31 -7.58
N HIS A 390 -13.37 -21.70 -8.36
CA HIS A 390 -14.55 -22.38 -7.84
C HIS A 390 -14.46 -23.92 -7.86
N SER A 391 -13.42 -24.52 -8.46
CA SER A 391 -13.64 -25.87 -8.99
C SER A 391 -12.87 -27.01 -8.38
N SER A 392 -11.68 -26.96 -7.86
CA SER A 392 -11.05 -28.19 -7.35
C SER A 392 -10.12 -27.95 -6.16
N GLU A 393 -10.10 -28.96 -5.28
CA GLU A 393 -9.29 -28.98 -4.07
C GLU A 393 -7.79 -29.03 -4.38
N ASP A 394 -7.43 -29.63 -5.52
CA ASP A 394 -6.05 -29.79 -5.93
C ASP A 394 -5.40 -28.53 -6.52
N LEU A 395 -6.20 -27.58 -7.05
CA LEU A 395 -5.67 -26.37 -7.69
C LEU A 395 -4.90 -25.45 -6.71
N GLY A 396 -5.39 -25.30 -5.49
CA GLY A 396 -4.70 -24.50 -4.48
C GLY A 396 -3.36 -25.11 -4.08
N ARG A 397 -3.32 -26.42 -3.89
CA ARG A 397 -2.10 -27.19 -3.60
C ARG A 397 -1.10 -27.05 -4.76
N HIS A 398 -1.54 -27.26 -5.97
CA HIS A 398 -0.72 -27.13 -7.17
C HIS A 398 -0.17 -25.71 -7.35
N LEU A 399 -1.02 -24.67 -7.13
CA LEU A 399 -0.58 -23.27 -7.17
C LEU A 399 0.55 -23.01 -6.15
N CYS A 400 0.38 -23.43 -4.89
CA CYS A 400 1.40 -23.23 -3.87
C CYS A 400 2.71 -23.95 -4.22
N GLN A 401 2.63 -25.18 -4.75
CA GLN A 401 3.81 -25.94 -5.18
C GLN A 401 4.56 -25.23 -6.31
N LEU A 402 3.84 -24.69 -7.31
CA LEU A 402 4.44 -23.93 -8.40
C LEU A 402 5.08 -22.62 -7.89
N LEU A 403 4.35 -21.83 -7.10
CA LEU A 403 4.86 -20.57 -6.56
C LEU A 403 6.11 -20.76 -5.69
N ALA A 404 6.29 -21.92 -5.07
CA ALA A 404 7.49 -22.26 -4.32
C ALA A 404 8.79 -22.21 -5.16
N HIS A 405 8.69 -22.22 -6.48
CA HIS A 405 9.83 -22.07 -7.39
C HIS A 405 10.23 -20.61 -7.64
N LEU A 406 9.37 -19.62 -7.35
CA LEU A 406 9.64 -18.20 -7.55
C LEU A 406 10.46 -17.61 -6.40
N LYS A 407 11.71 -18.03 -6.26
CA LYS A 407 12.61 -17.70 -5.13
C LYS A 407 12.92 -16.22 -4.94
N CYS A 408 12.68 -15.39 -5.96
CA CYS A 408 12.94 -13.95 -5.91
C CYS A 408 11.79 -13.12 -5.35
N LEU A 409 10.67 -13.74 -4.95
CA LEU A 409 9.51 -13.02 -4.45
C LEU A 409 9.83 -12.28 -3.15
N LEU A 410 9.49 -10.98 -3.16
CA LEU A 410 9.56 -10.08 -2.01
C LEU A 410 8.16 -9.71 -1.49
N SER A 411 7.16 -9.69 -2.38
CA SER A 411 5.78 -9.36 -2.02
C SER A 411 4.81 -10.32 -2.69
N LEU A 412 3.91 -10.90 -1.91
CA LEU A 412 2.96 -11.89 -2.35
C LEU A 412 1.58 -11.61 -1.76
N ALA A 413 0.56 -11.52 -2.60
CA ALA A 413 -0.83 -11.56 -2.20
C ALA A 413 -1.51 -12.77 -2.80
N LEU A 414 -2.08 -13.63 -1.96
CA LEU A 414 -2.71 -14.89 -2.36
C LEU A 414 -4.23 -14.86 -2.17
N PRO A 415 -4.98 -15.54 -3.05
CA PRO A 415 -6.36 -15.86 -2.75
C PRO A 415 -6.42 -16.87 -1.61
N VAL A 416 -7.21 -16.59 -0.59
CA VAL A 416 -7.30 -17.40 0.64
C VAL A 416 -7.70 -18.86 0.35
N CYS A 417 -8.50 -19.09 -0.70
CA CYS A 417 -8.89 -20.43 -1.11
C CYS A 417 -7.72 -21.32 -1.56
N SER A 418 -6.58 -20.75 -1.94
CA SER A 418 -5.41 -21.51 -2.41
C SER A 418 -4.58 -22.11 -1.28
N ILE A 419 -4.74 -21.63 -0.05
CA ILE A 419 -3.95 -22.07 1.11
C ILE A 419 -4.71 -22.99 2.06
N ALA A 420 -6.03 -23.14 1.85
CA ALA A 420 -6.86 -24.01 2.67
C ALA A 420 -6.56 -25.50 2.36
N ASP A 421 -5.90 -26.18 3.28
CA ASP A 421 -5.76 -27.63 3.22
C ASP A 421 -7.09 -28.28 3.51
N VAL A 422 -7.56 -29.11 2.59
CA VAL A 422 -8.70 -29.97 2.85
C VAL A 422 -8.18 -31.16 3.65
N SER A 423 -8.50 -31.20 4.93
CA SER A 423 -8.30 -32.41 5.73
C SER A 423 -8.98 -33.61 5.03
N PRO A 424 -8.31 -34.73 4.80
CA PRO A 424 -8.96 -35.89 4.20
C PRO A 424 -10.17 -36.24 5.07
N VAL A 425 -11.37 -36.10 4.49
CA VAL A 425 -12.59 -36.64 5.13
C VAL A 425 -12.36 -38.13 5.35
N PRO A 426 -12.47 -38.65 6.58
CA PRO A 426 -12.35 -40.08 6.79
C PRO A 426 -13.37 -40.79 5.89
N ALA A 427 -12.87 -41.58 4.97
CA ALA A 427 -13.68 -42.40 4.09
C ALA A 427 -14.25 -43.58 4.89
N ASP A 428 -15.19 -43.32 5.81
CA ASP A 428 -15.99 -44.37 6.44
C ASP A 428 -17.36 -43.77 6.85
N LYS A 429 -18.29 -43.77 5.92
CA LYS A 429 -19.70 -43.87 6.23
C LYS A 429 -20.28 -45.11 5.55
N PRO A 430 -20.75 -46.12 6.34
CA PRO A 430 -21.46 -47.25 5.76
C PRO A 430 -22.74 -46.72 5.05
N SER A 431 -22.93 -47.24 3.86
CA SER A 431 -24.12 -46.99 3.03
C SER A 431 -25.38 -47.41 3.79
N VAL A 432 -26.14 -46.41 4.27
CA VAL A 432 -27.52 -46.67 4.71
C VAL A 432 -28.42 -46.54 3.50
N GLN A 433 -28.99 -47.69 3.07
CA GLN A 433 -30.02 -47.71 2.04
C GLN A 433 -31.28 -46.92 2.48
N PRO A 434 -31.98 -46.26 1.55
CA PRO A 434 -33.19 -45.52 1.88
C PRO A 434 -34.37 -46.47 2.07
N ALA A 435 -34.96 -46.49 3.26
CA ALA A 435 -36.27 -47.07 3.48
C ALA A 435 -37.35 -46.10 2.99
N THR A 436 -38.14 -46.57 2.05
CA THR A 436 -39.39 -45.95 1.58
C THR A 436 -40.45 -45.94 2.68
N ASN A 437 -41.12 -44.82 2.92
CA ASN A 437 -42.60 -44.63 2.93
C ASN A 437 -43.07 -43.37 3.67
N ALA A 438 -43.76 -42.57 2.91
CA ALA A 438 -45.10 -42.02 3.14
C ALA A 438 -45.29 -40.84 4.12
N THR A 439 -45.95 -39.83 3.52
CA THR A 439 -46.96 -38.89 4.01
C THR A 439 -46.53 -37.56 4.64
N SER A 440 -46.96 -36.52 3.93
CA SER A 440 -47.02 -35.06 4.18
C SER A 440 -47.93 -34.65 5.33
N PRO A 441 -48.20 -33.32 5.58
CA PRO A 441 -47.31 -32.15 5.62
C PRO A 441 -47.53 -31.28 6.88
N SER A 442 -46.65 -30.44 7.28
CA SER A 442 -47.02 -29.17 7.93
C SER A 442 -45.85 -28.18 8.09
N PHE A 443 -46.18 -26.95 7.93
CA PHE A 443 -45.48 -25.68 8.02
C PHE A 443 -44.47 -25.52 9.18
N GLY A 444 -43.36 -24.86 8.88
CA GLY A 444 -42.46 -24.31 9.89
C GLY A 444 -40.97 -24.46 9.59
N LYS A 445 -40.44 -23.79 8.53
CA LYS A 445 -38.98 -23.74 8.30
C LYS A 445 -38.28 -22.83 9.29
N LYS A 446 -37.82 -23.39 10.42
CA LYS A 446 -36.71 -22.85 11.18
C LYS A 446 -35.44 -23.36 10.52
N VAL A 447 -34.66 -22.44 9.91
CA VAL A 447 -33.28 -22.73 9.42
C VAL A 447 -32.42 -22.98 10.65
N ARG A 448 -32.14 -24.24 10.93
CA ARG A 448 -31.10 -24.66 11.87
C ARG A 448 -29.75 -24.52 11.14
N ILE A 449 -28.96 -23.50 11.49
CA ILE A 449 -27.55 -23.44 11.18
C ILE A 449 -26.90 -24.56 11.98
N GLY A 450 -26.49 -25.62 11.29
CA GLY A 450 -25.77 -26.73 11.90
C GLY A 450 -24.40 -26.27 12.35
N VAL A 451 -24.23 -26.08 13.63
CA VAL A 451 -22.92 -25.97 14.27
C VAL A 451 -22.28 -27.36 14.23
N GLN A 452 -21.37 -27.61 13.32
CA GLN A 452 -20.52 -28.79 13.39
C GLN A 452 -19.56 -28.60 14.57
N THR A 453 -19.88 -29.23 15.70
CA THR A 453 -18.95 -29.41 16.81
C THR A 453 -17.92 -30.46 16.41
N TYR A 454 -16.68 -30.04 16.24
CA TYR A 454 -15.56 -30.94 16.07
C TYR A 454 -15.33 -31.76 17.37
N PRO A 455 -15.12 -33.07 17.28
CA PRO A 455 -14.87 -33.88 18.45
C PRO A 455 -13.52 -33.54 19.12
N ARG A 456 -13.58 -33.40 20.42
CA ARG A 456 -12.48 -33.01 21.33
C ARG A 456 -11.43 -34.12 21.57
N ASN A 457 -11.36 -35.17 20.76
CA ASN A 457 -10.51 -36.32 21.01
C ASN A 457 -9.53 -36.57 19.85
N CYS A 458 -8.47 -35.76 19.79
CA CYS A 458 -7.25 -36.09 19.04
C CYS A 458 -6.00 -35.86 19.91
N LEU A 459 -6.05 -36.34 21.17
CA LEU A 459 -4.88 -36.59 22.00
C LEU A 459 -4.81 -38.08 22.22
N GLU A 460 -4.05 -38.79 21.42
CA GLU A 460 -3.58 -40.17 21.52
C GLU A 460 -3.82 -40.92 20.21
N GLN A 461 -2.84 -40.83 19.30
CA GLN A 461 -2.43 -41.96 18.49
C GLN A 461 -1.24 -41.59 17.59
N GLY A 462 -0.12 -42.27 17.85
CA GLY A 462 0.88 -42.62 16.84
C GLY A 462 1.86 -41.54 16.42
N ASN A 463 3.16 -41.78 16.64
CA ASN A 463 4.35 -41.05 16.20
C ASN A 463 4.48 -40.90 14.66
N SER A 464 3.47 -40.39 13.96
CA SER A 464 3.61 -39.85 12.63
C SER A 464 3.70 -38.33 12.77
N ARG A 465 4.87 -37.74 12.52
CA ARG A 465 5.01 -36.29 12.38
C ARG A 465 3.92 -35.81 11.41
N PRO A 466 3.05 -34.86 11.80
CA PRO A 466 2.07 -34.31 10.87
C PRO A 466 2.85 -33.78 9.66
N GLN A 467 2.47 -34.20 8.46
CA GLN A 467 3.09 -33.67 7.26
C GLN A 467 2.84 -32.16 7.22
N PRO A 468 3.85 -31.33 6.94
CA PRO A 468 3.69 -29.90 6.87
C PRO A 468 2.64 -29.54 5.81
N SER A 469 1.79 -28.55 6.09
CA SER A 469 0.80 -28.08 5.12
C SER A 469 1.49 -27.55 3.86
N VAL A 470 0.79 -27.58 2.74
CA VAL A 470 1.35 -27.05 1.46
C VAL A 470 1.69 -25.59 1.58
N PHE A 471 0.91 -24.83 2.35
CA PHE A 471 1.20 -23.43 2.64
C PHE A 471 2.47 -23.26 3.46
N TRP A 472 2.70 -24.13 4.46
CA TRP A 472 3.96 -24.16 5.21
C TRP A 472 5.16 -24.34 4.28
N THR A 473 5.09 -25.32 3.38
CA THR A 473 6.16 -25.61 2.40
C THR A 473 6.40 -24.44 1.45
N LEU A 474 5.34 -23.74 1.02
CA LEU A 474 5.46 -22.53 0.23
C LEU A 474 6.26 -21.45 0.96
N LEU A 475 5.88 -21.14 2.21
CA LEU A 475 6.54 -20.07 2.98
C LEU A 475 8.00 -20.42 3.32
N GLU A 476 8.29 -21.68 3.63
CA GLU A 476 9.67 -22.17 3.83
C GLU A 476 10.52 -21.96 2.59
N SER A 477 9.92 -22.07 1.40
CA SER A 477 10.62 -21.89 0.13
C SER A 477 10.87 -20.42 -0.24
N LEU A 478 10.24 -19.45 0.45
CA LEU A 478 10.30 -18.01 0.19
C LEU A 478 10.88 -17.22 1.38
N PRO A 479 12.10 -17.50 1.84
CA PRO A 479 12.65 -16.95 3.08
C PRO A 479 12.84 -15.42 3.04
N PHE A 480 12.94 -14.80 1.87
CA PHE A 480 13.16 -13.37 1.70
C PHE A 480 11.87 -12.56 1.53
N LEU A 481 10.71 -13.20 1.70
CA LEU A 481 9.42 -12.52 1.58
C LEU A 481 9.30 -11.42 2.65
N GLN A 482 9.03 -10.20 2.19
CA GLN A 482 8.90 -9.00 3.03
C GLN A 482 7.46 -8.56 3.22
N GLN A 483 6.58 -8.89 2.27
CA GLN A 483 5.17 -8.52 2.32
C GLN A 483 4.30 -9.71 1.97
N LEU A 484 3.33 -10.00 2.83
CA LEU A 484 2.33 -11.05 2.64
C LEU A 484 0.92 -10.49 2.87
N GLU A 485 0.02 -10.77 1.94
CA GLU A 485 -1.39 -10.41 2.06
C GLU A 485 -2.29 -11.62 1.82
N LEU A 486 -3.16 -11.91 2.77
CA LEU A 486 -4.18 -12.96 2.71
C LEU A 486 -5.55 -12.29 2.87
N ILE A 487 -6.24 -12.10 1.74
CA ILE A 487 -7.50 -11.36 1.69
C ILE A 487 -8.61 -12.29 1.16
N GLY A 488 -9.55 -12.63 2.02
CA GLY A 488 -10.69 -13.50 1.67
C GLY A 488 -11.78 -12.78 0.84
N SER A 489 -11.84 -11.45 0.94
CA SER A 489 -12.79 -10.62 0.18
C SER A 489 -12.28 -9.19 0.10
N SER A 490 -12.67 -8.45 -0.93
CA SER A 490 -12.41 -7.01 -1.05
C SER A 490 -13.42 -6.13 -0.28
N PHE A 491 -14.30 -6.73 0.51
CA PHE A 491 -15.35 -6.02 1.23
C PHE A 491 -14.84 -5.50 2.58
N SER A 492 -15.08 -4.21 2.86
CA SER A 492 -14.87 -3.59 4.17
C SER A 492 -16.17 -3.55 4.97
N SER A 493 -16.12 -3.91 6.25
CA SER A 493 -17.26 -3.80 7.16
C SER A 493 -17.60 -2.36 7.55
N ALA A 494 -16.67 -1.44 7.34
CA ALA A 494 -16.82 -0.02 7.66
C ALA A 494 -17.76 0.72 6.70
N MET A 495 -17.94 0.22 5.47
CA MET A 495 -18.71 0.90 4.44
C MET A 495 -20.21 0.64 4.55
N PRO A 496 -21.07 1.65 4.34
CA PRO A 496 -22.52 1.49 4.25
C PRO A 496 -22.91 0.55 3.10
N ARG A 497 -23.89 -0.33 3.33
CA ARG A 497 -24.33 -1.35 2.35
C ARG A 497 -24.88 -0.77 1.03
N ASN A 498 -25.22 0.50 0.98
CA ASN A 498 -25.85 1.15 -0.17
C ASN A 498 -24.87 1.87 -1.10
N GLU A 499 -23.56 1.86 -0.82
CA GLU A 499 -22.61 2.55 -1.67
C GLU A 499 -22.29 1.78 -2.96
N PRO A 500 -22.03 2.50 -4.09
CA PRO A 500 -21.64 1.89 -5.37
C PRO A 500 -20.40 1.02 -5.30
N ALA A 501 -19.48 1.31 -4.36
CA ALA A 501 -18.27 0.51 -4.13
C ALA A 501 -18.58 -0.93 -3.70
N ILE A 502 -19.73 -1.16 -3.01
CA ILE A 502 -20.16 -2.50 -2.59
C ILE A 502 -20.67 -3.32 -3.78
N ARG A 503 -21.32 -2.68 -4.75
CA ARG A 503 -21.80 -3.38 -5.97
C ARG A 503 -20.67 -3.95 -6.80
N ASN A 504 -19.48 -3.37 -6.69
CA ASN A 504 -18.26 -3.81 -7.40
C ASN A 504 -17.34 -4.68 -6.52
N SER A 505 -17.74 -4.99 -5.27
CA SER A 505 -16.97 -5.89 -4.42
C SER A 505 -17.07 -7.33 -4.98
N LEU A 506 -15.94 -8.03 -4.94
CA LEU A 506 -15.92 -9.45 -5.28
C LEU A 506 -16.61 -10.26 -4.17
N PRO A 507 -17.34 -11.33 -4.51
CA PRO A 507 -17.96 -12.17 -3.51
C PRO A 507 -16.90 -12.74 -2.56
N PRO A 508 -17.25 -12.96 -1.28
CA PRO A 508 -16.33 -13.56 -0.33
C PRO A 508 -15.95 -14.99 -0.77
N CYS A 509 -14.71 -15.35 -0.55
CA CYS A 509 -14.25 -16.70 -0.82
C CYS A 509 -14.90 -17.70 0.15
N GLY A 510 -15.67 -18.64 -0.37
CA GLY A 510 -16.36 -19.66 0.45
C GLY A 510 -15.39 -20.56 1.21
N ARG A 511 -14.14 -20.69 0.78
CA ARG A 511 -13.09 -21.47 1.45
C ARG A 511 -12.28 -20.68 2.48
N ALA A 512 -12.51 -19.39 2.65
CA ALA A 512 -11.87 -18.61 3.69
C ALA A 512 -12.12 -19.17 5.11
N GLN A 513 -13.20 -19.90 5.30
CA GLN A 513 -13.51 -20.60 6.55
C GLN A 513 -12.57 -21.77 6.87
N HIS A 514 -11.78 -22.28 5.92
CA HIS A 514 -10.81 -23.35 6.14
C HIS A 514 -9.43 -22.83 6.58
N VAL A 515 -9.18 -21.52 6.49
CA VAL A 515 -7.93 -20.92 6.96
C VAL A 515 -8.08 -20.55 8.44
N GLY A 516 -7.31 -21.19 9.27
CA GLY A 516 -7.37 -21.04 10.73
C GLY A 516 -6.05 -20.63 11.37
N ASP A 517 -5.98 -20.83 12.68
CA ASP A 517 -4.81 -20.45 13.49
C ASP A 517 -3.51 -21.17 13.08
N ALA A 518 -3.60 -22.40 12.53
CA ALA A 518 -2.44 -23.19 12.09
C ALA A 518 -1.77 -22.56 10.85
N GLU A 519 -2.56 -22.17 9.84
CA GLU A 519 -2.06 -21.51 8.64
C GLU A 519 -1.46 -20.13 8.98
N VAL A 520 -2.07 -19.40 9.91
CA VAL A 520 -1.53 -18.12 10.41
C VAL A 520 -0.21 -18.35 11.18
N ALA A 521 -0.08 -19.43 11.95
CA ALA A 521 1.15 -19.75 12.65
C ALA A 521 2.33 -20.02 11.69
N ALA A 522 2.05 -20.62 10.51
CA ALA A 522 3.07 -20.84 9.49
C ALA A 522 3.75 -19.54 9.00
N ILE A 523 3.06 -18.41 9.06
CA ILE A 523 3.62 -17.08 8.67
C ILE A 523 4.82 -16.71 9.57
N GLY A 524 4.88 -17.21 10.79
CA GLY A 524 6.01 -17.00 11.69
C GLY A 524 7.37 -17.45 11.14
N GLN A 525 7.43 -18.29 10.10
CA GLN A 525 8.69 -18.68 9.44
C GLN A 525 9.37 -17.53 8.68
N LEU A 526 8.62 -16.50 8.33
CA LEU A 526 9.09 -15.38 7.50
C LEU A 526 9.87 -14.35 8.35
N ALA A 527 11.12 -14.64 8.66
CA ALA A 527 11.94 -13.81 9.53
C ALA A 527 12.12 -12.36 8.99
N PHE A 528 12.09 -12.16 7.68
CA PHE A 528 12.24 -10.85 7.04
C PHE A 528 10.92 -10.13 6.75
N LEU A 529 9.79 -10.66 7.24
CA LEU A 529 8.48 -10.06 7.02
C LEU A 529 8.39 -8.65 7.62
N GLN A 530 8.05 -7.68 6.79
CA GLN A 530 7.90 -6.27 7.16
C GLN A 530 6.45 -5.81 7.12
N SER A 531 5.63 -6.40 6.26
CA SER A 531 4.23 -6.02 6.09
C SER A 531 3.34 -7.26 6.03
N LEU A 532 2.33 -7.29 6.88
CA LEU A 532 1.35 -8.37 6.95
C LEU A 532 -0.07 -7.81 6.88
N THR A 533 -0.87 -8.38 6.00
CA THR A 533 -2.29 -8.10 5.88
C THR A 533 -3.10 -9.39 5.96
N LEU A 534 -3.98 -9.49 6.95
CA LEU A 534 -4.92 -10.59 7.13
C LEU A 534 -6.35 -10.01 7.14
N ALA A 535 -7.17 -10.43 6.17
CA ALA A 535 -8.51 -9.88 6.04
C ALA A 535 -9.55 -10.94 5.68
N GLN A 536 -10.74 -10.83 6.28
CA GLN A 536 -11.88 -11.70 5.97
C GLN A 536 -11.57 -13.19 6.19
N LEU A 537 -10.96 -13.51 7.35
CA LEU A 537 -10.61 -14.87 7.75
C LEU A 537 -11.47 -15.30 8.96
N PRO A 538 -12.65 -15.87 8.73
CA PRO A 538 -13.63 -16.11 9.79
C PRO A 538 -13.22 -17.22 10.78
N ASN A 539 -12.29 -18.10 10.41
CA ASN A 539 -11.90 -19.27 11.24
C ASN A 539 -10.64 -19.04 12.10
N ILE A 540 -10.19 -17.78 12.24
CA ILE A 540 -9.19 -17.44 13.26
C ILE A 540 -9.94 -17.30 14.59
N LEU A 541 -9.86 -18.37 15.40
CA LEU A 541 -10.68 -18.51 16.61
C LEU A 541 -9.93 -18.08 17.87
N THR A 542 -8.72 -18.55 18.06
CA THR A 542 -7.90 -18.28 19.26
C THR A 542 -6.84 -17.23 19.00
N GLY A 543 -6.42 -17.05 17.76
CA GLY A 543 -5.33 -16.17 17.37
C GLY A 543 -3.95 -16.69 17.78
N SER A 544 -3.81 -17.98 18.16
CA SER A 544 -2.51 -18.53 18.56
C SER A 544 -1.43 -18.35 17.50
N GLY A 545 -1.79 -18.35 16.22
CA GLY A 545 -0.89 -18.02 15.11
C GLY A 545 -0.30 -16.61 15.20
N LEU A 546 -1.04 -15.62 15.72
CA LEU A 546 -0.55 -14.26 15.89
C LEU A 546 0.60 -14.18 16.90
N VAL A 547 0.56 -15.00 17.95
CA VAL A 547 1.64 -15.08 18.95
C VAL A 547 2.95 -15.56 18.30
N HIS A 548 2.87 -16.56 17.43
CA HIS A 548 4.03 -17.05 16.68
C HIS A 548 4.62 -15.96 15.77
N ILE A 549 3.77 -15.20 15.08
CA ILE A 549 4.21 -14.09 14.24
C ILE A 549 4.94 -13.04 15.08
N GLY A 550 4.39 -12.64 16.22
CA GLY A 550 5.02 -11.67 17.13
C GLY A 550 6.40 -12.13 17.62
N ALA A 551 6.53 -13.41 17.92
CA ALA A 551 7.79 -13.99 18.43
C ALA A 551 8.88 -14.10 17.34
N GLN A 552 8.52 -14.38 16.09
CA GLN A 552 9.47 -14.70 15.02
C GLN A 552 9.70 -13.56 14.02
N CYS A 553 8.66 -12.78 13.68
CA CYS A 553 8.75 -11.72 12.67
C CYS A 553 9.21 -10.39 13.29
N GLN A 554 10.46 -10.31 13.75
CA GLN A 554 11.00 -9.16 14.47
C GLN A 554 11.13 -7.87 13.62
N HIS A 555 11.05 -8.00 12.28
CA HIS A 555 11.14 -6.87 11.35
C HIS A 555 9.77 -6.31 10.94
N LEU A 556 8.68 -6.79 11.55
CA LEU A 556 7.33 -6.37 11.19
C LEU A 556 7.13 -4.88 11.47
N ARG A 557 6.81 -4.13 10.40
CA ARG A 557 6.60 -2.67 10.41
C ARG A 557 5.14 -2.29 10.20
N THR A 558 4.43 -3.06 9.40
CA THR A 558 3.03 -2.79 9.06
C THR A 558 2.19 -4.02 9.33
N LEU A 559 1.14 -3.85 10.13
CA LEU A 559 0.17 -4.89 10.44
C LEU A 559 -1.24 -4.40 10.16
N SER A 560 -1.96 -5.10 9.28
CA SER A 560 -3.36 -4.83 8.96
C SER A 560 -4.20 -6.06 9.22
N LEU A 561 -5.13 -5.97 10.16
CA LEU A 561 -6.05 -7.04 10.52
C LEU A 561 -7.49 -6.57 10.30
N ALA A 562 -8.26 -7.29 9.48
CA ALA A 562 -9.63 -6.90 9.18
C ALA A 562 -10.59 -8.09 9.20
N ASN A 563 -11.66 -7.98 9.98
CA ASN A 563 -12.75 -8.96 10.03
C ASN A 563 -12.28 -10.42 10.22
N LEU A 564 -11.43 -10.61 11.23
CA LEU A 564 -10.97 -11.94 11.64
C LEU A 564 -11.94 -12.55 12.65
N GLY A 565 -12.10 -13.86 12.61
CA GLY A 565 -12.97 -14.61 13.51
C GLY A 565 -14.44 -14.64 13.08
N MET A 566 -15.20 -15.54 13.72
CA MET A 566 -16.61 -15.74 13.39
C MET A 566 -17.47 -14.56 13.80
N MET A 567 -18.27 -14.06 12.88
CA MET A 567 -19.26 -12.99 13.09
C MET A 567 -18.69 -11.72 13.78
N GLY A 568 -17.40 -11.44 13.58
CA GLY A 568 -16.75 -10.28 14.17
C GLY A 568 -16.48 -10.37 15.68
N LYS A 569 -16.69 -11.52 16.32
CA LYS A 569 -16.32 -11.74 17.72
C LYS A 569 -14.81 -11.81 17.86
N VAL A 570 -14.25 -10.91 18.65
CA VAL A 570 -12.81 -10.80 18.86
C VAL A 570 -12.36 -11.75 19.97
N MET A 571 -12.31 -13.04 19.67
CA MET A 571 -11.83 -14.06 20.62
C MET A 571 -10.29 -14.09 20.69
N TYR A 572 -9.61 -13.54 19.71
CA TYR A 572 -8.16 -13.52 19.61
C TYR A 572 -7.49 -12.33 20.32
N MET A 573 -8.23 -11.52 21.09
CA MET A 573 -7.67 -10.36 21.79
C MET A 573 -6.46 -10.70 22.67
N PRO A 574 -6.47 -11.77 23.50
CA PRO A 574 -5.30 -12.10 24.30
C PRO A 574 -4.05 -12.41 23.44
N ALA A 575 -4.22 -13.13 22.33
CA ALA A 575 -3.14 -13.45 21.40
C ALA A 575 -2.60 -12.19 20.69
N LEU A 576 -3.48 -11.26 20.31
CA LEU A 576 -3.09 -9.97 19.74
C LEU A 576 -2.29 -9.13 20.76
N VAL A 577 -2.74 -9.08 22.02
CA VAL A 577 -2.02 -8.41 23.11
C VAL A 577 -0.62 -8.99 23.29
N ASP A 578 -0.50 -10.31 23.28
CA ASP A 578 0.81 -10.99 23.39
C ASP A 578 1.70 -10.74 22.18
N MET A 579 1.16 -10.78 20.97
CA MET A 579 1.89 -10.43 19.74
C MET A 579 2.48 -9.02 19.82
N LEU A 580 1.66 -8.03 20.19
CA LEU A 580 2.05 -6.61 20.22
C LEU A 580 3.20 -6.34 21.20
N LYS A 581 3.31 -7.08 22.29
CA LYS A 581 4.43 -6.93 23.25
C LYS A 581 5.81 -7.23 22.61
N HIS A 582 5.83 -8.01 21.54
CA HIS A 582 7.06 -8.41 20.84
C HIS A 582 7.36 -7.55 19.59
N CYS A 583 6.39 -6.80 19.06
CA CYS A 583 6.50 -6.07 17.79
C CYS A 583 7.13 -4.68 17.96
N ARG A 584 8.39 -4.59 18.38
CA ARG A 584 9.08 -3.31 18.64
C ARG A 584 9.29 -2.43 17.40
N CYS A 585 9.43 -3.05 16.23
CA CYS A 585 9.61 -2.35 14.95
C CYS A 585 8.31 -1.89 14.29
N LEU A 586 7.14 -2.21 14.89
CA LEU A 586 5.84 -1.88 14.34
C LEU A 586 5.65 -0.36 14.26
N ARG A 587 5.36 0.13 13.03
CA ARG A 587 5.13 1.55 12.74
C ARG A 587 3.68 1.85 12.44
N ASP A 588 3.00 0.92 11.78
CA ASP A 588 1.64 1.08 11.29
C ASP A 588 0.77 -0.07 11.75
N LEU A 589 -0.25 0.21 12.54
CA LEU A 589 -1.26 -0.75 12.95
C LEU A 589 -2.63 -0.31 12.46
N ARG A 590 -3.27 -1.18 11.69
CA ARG A 590 -4.66 -1.03 11.29
C ARG A 590 -5.48 -2.21 11.76
N LEU A 591 -6.56 -1.92 12.49
CA LEU A 591 -7.54 -2.89 12.94
C LEU A 591 -8.92 -2.50 12.44
N GLU A 592 -9.57 -3.38 11.68
CA GLU A 592 -10.95 -3.22 11.25
C GLU A 592 -11.77 -4.42 11.75
N GLN A 593 -12.53 -4.22 12.82
CA GLN A 593 -13.27 -5.30 13.46
C GLN A 593 -14.60 -4.78 14.03
N PRO A 594 -15.75 -5.35 13.68
CA PRO A 594 -17.07 -4.80 14.05
C PRO A 594 -17.30 -4.58 15.55
N TYR A 595 -16.77 -5.45 16.39
CA TYR A 595 -17.00 -5.45 17.85
C TYR A 595 -15.69 -5.35 18.64
N PHE A 596 -14.70 -4.59 18.14
CA PHE A 596 -13.42 -4.45 18.81
C PHE A 596 -13.51 -3.41 19.93
N ASN A 597 -13.35 -3.85 21.16
CA ASN A 597 -13.28 -2.98 22.34
C ASN A 597 -11.81 -2.68 22.68
N ALA A 598 -11.38 -1.48 22.41
CA ALA A 598 -10.02 -1.02 22.70
C ALA A 598 -9.88 -0.71 24.19
N ASN A 599 -9.47 -1.70 24.97
CA ASN A 599 -9.34 -1.63 26.43
C ASN A 599 -7.91 -1.26 26.88
N ALA A 600 -7.74 -1.08 28.20
CA ALA A 600 -6.47 -0.72 28.81
C ALA A 600 -5.35 -1.74 28.52
N GLN A 601 -5.66 -3.06 28.50
CA GLN A 601 -4.67 -4.09 28.21
C GLN A 601 -4.13 -4.00 26.79
N PHE A 602 -5.00 -3.72 25.81
CA PHE A 602 -4.60 -3.50 24.43
C PHE A 602 -3.68 -2.29 24.29
N PHE A 603 -4.05 -1.14 24.86
CA PHE A 603 -3.23 0.06 24.78
C PHE A 603 -1.91 -0.08 25.55
N GLN A 604 -1.91 -0.80 26.68
CA GLN A 604 -0.69 -1.13 27.41
C GLN A 604 0.26 -2.01 26.56
N ALA A 605 -0.27 -3.03 25.89
CA ALA A 605 0.53 -3.86 24.98
C ALA A 605 1.09 -3.03 23.83
N LEU A 606 0.26 -2.17 23.24
CA LEU A 606 0.65 -1.29 22.14
C LEU A 606 1.76 -0.31 22.53
N SER A 607 1.84 0.08 23.80
CA SER A 607 2.92 0.93 24.33
C SER A 607 4.32 0.28 24.29
N HIS A 608 4.39 -1.03 24.08
CA HIS A 608 5.68 -1.72 23.84
C HIS A 608 6.18 -1.54 22.39
N CYS A 609 5.30 -1.15 21.47
CA CYS A 609 5.66 -0.86 20.08
C CYS A 609 6.30 0.54 20.00
N SER A 610 7.57 0.66 20.41
CA SER A 610 8.27 1.96 20.56
C SER A 610 8.38 2.75 19.26
N SER A 611 8.30 2.11 18.11
CA SER A 611 8.38 2.73 16.79
C SER A 611 7.02 3.08 16.18
N LEU A 612 5.91 2.91 16.92
CA LEU A 612 4.56 3.10 16.41
C LEU A 612 4.30 4.57 16.05
N GLN A 613 3.98 4.80 14.79
CA GLN A 613 3.69 6.11 14.22
C GLN A 613 2.23 6.28 13.85
N ARG A 614 1.58 5.21 13.38
CA ARG A 614 0.22 5.29 12.87
C ARG A 614 -0.65 4.21 13.49
N LEU A 615 -1.78 4.63 14.04
CA LEU A 615 -2.82 3.77 14.59
C LEU A 615 -4.16 4.10 13.92
N CYS A 616 -4.77 3.09 13.31
CA CYS A 616 -6.12 3.19 12.76
C CYS A 616 -6.98 2.05 13.32
N ILE A 617 -8.05 2.39 14.03
CA ILE A 617 -9.05 1.44 14.55
C ILE A 617 -10.39 1.77 13.92
N ILE A 618 -11.01 0.76 13.31
CA ILE A 618 -12.34 0.87 12.70
C ILE A 618 -13.21 -0.20 13.33
N SER A 619 -14.15 0.21 14.19
CA SER A 619 -15.02 -0.72 14.93
C SER A 619 -16.44 -0.18 15.04
N ARG A 620 -17.35 -0.75 14.24
CA ARG A 620 -18.75 -0.29 14.13
C ARG A 620 -19.50 -0.27 15.47
N SER A 621 -19.25 -1.23 16.33
CA SER A 621 -19.94 -1.41 17.62
C SER A 621 -18.97 -1.54 18.77
N GLY A 622 -17.73 -1.13 18.59
CA GLY A 622 -16.70 -1.17 19.64
C GLY A 622 -16.73 0.07 20.52
N SER A 623 -16.20 -0.10 21.73
CA SER A 623 -16.06 0.96 22.74
C SER A 623 -14.60 1.39 22.88
N LEU A 624 -14.39 2.61 23.40
CA LEU A 624 -13.10 3.16 23.75
C LEU A 624 -13.05 3.41 25.27
N GLN A 625 -11.87 3.31 25.83
CA GLN A 625 -11.58 3.76 27.19
C GLN A 625 -10.73 5.04 27.13
N PRO A 626 -11.30 6.24 27.33
CA PRO A 626 -10.61 7.51 27.16
C PRO A 626 -9.29 7.63 27.95
N ASP A 627 -9.29 7.18 29.21
CA ASP A 627 -8.10 7.23 30.06
C ASP A 627 -6.97 6.32 29.54
N ALA A 628 -7.32 5.16 28.99
CA ALA A 628 -6.36 4.25 28.40
C ALA A 628 -5.74 4.83 27.11
N VAL A 629 -6.55 5.51 26.28
CA VAL A 629 -6.06 6.23 25.08
C VAL A 629 -5.12 7.36 25.48
N MET A 630 -5.47 8.15 26.50
CA MET A 630 -4.61 9.24 27.00
C MET A 630 -3.28 8.70 27.55
N ALA A 631 -3.30 7.62 28.32
CA ALA A 631 -2.09 6.98 28.85
C ALA A 631 -1.20 6.45 27.71
N PHE A 632 -1.78 5.78 26.72
CA PHE A 632 -1.09 5.32 25.52
C PHE A 632 -0.42 6.47 24.75
N MET A 633 -1.16 7.54 24.47
CA MET A 633 -0.64 8.70 23.73
C MET A 633 0.47 9.43 24.50
N THR A 634 0.46 9.37 25.82
CA THR A 634 1.53 9.89 26.69
C THR A 634 2.78 9.02 26.63
N ALA A 635 2.62 7.70 26.59
CA ALA A 635 3.72 6.75 26.53
C ALA A 635 4.37 6.66 25.14
N CYS A 636 3.57 6.75 24.05
CA CYS A 636 4.04 6.57 22.68
C CYS A 636 4.28 7.93 21.99
N LEU A 637 5.50 8.45 22.12
CA LEU A 637 5.86 9.77 21.60
C LEU A 637 5.93 9.86 20.08
N GLU A 638 6.17 8.76 19.40
CA GLU A 638 6.31 8.70 17.95
C GLU A 638 4.96 8.68 17.18
N VAL A 639 3.84 8.53 17.89
CA VAL A 639 2.51 8.48 17.24
C VAL A 639 2.17 9.84 16.64
N ILE A 640 1.93 9.84 15.33
CA ILE A 640 1.57 11.02 14.52
C ILE A 640 0.16 10.93 13.94
N MET A 641 -0.38 9.73 13.79
CA MET A 641 -1.73 9.48 13.33
C MET A 641 -2.47 8.59 14.32
N CYS A 642 -3.56 9.10 14.86
CA CYS A 642 -4.44 8.37 15.76
C CYS A 642 -5.88 8.51 15.26
N HIS A 643 -6.32 7.54 14.46
CA HIS A 643 -7.63 7.52 13.85
C HIS A 643 -8.47 6.39 14.45
N MET A 644 -9.58 6.74 15.08
CA MET A 644 -10.48 5.78 15.75
C MET A 644 -11.93 6.04 15.33
N PHE A 645 -12.48 5.13 14.56
CA PHE A 645 -13.89 5.14 14.15
C PHE A 645 -14.62 4.05 14.91
N THR A 646 -15.53 4.43 15.81
CA THR A 646 -16.07 3.53 16.82
C THR A 646 -17.58 3.58 16.92
N GLY A 647 -18.17 2.76 17.80
CA GLY A 647 -19.59 2.78 18.14
C GLY A 647 -19.95 3.76 19.26
N GLU A 648 -18.96 4.52 19.77
CA GLU A 648 -19.19 5.49 20.85
C GLU A 648 -20.07 6.69 20.41
N SER A 649 -20.61 7.41 21.38
CA SER A 649 -21.39 8.62 21.11
C SER A 649 -20.50 9.75 20.58
N LEU A 650 -21.10 10.65 19.77
CA LEU A 650 -20.39 11.81 19.23
C LEU A 650 -19.77 12.69 20.33
N THR A 651 -20.45 12.83 21.48
CA THR A 651 -19.96 13.61 22.61
C THR A 651 -18.67 13.02 23.17
N VAL A 652 -18.63 11.70 23.43
CA VAL A 652 -17.43 11.01 23.94
C VAL A 652 -16.29 11.15 22.95
N CYS A 653 -16.54 10.89 21.66
CA CYS A 653 -15.52 11.01 20.62
C CYS A 653 -14.94 12.43 20.52
N LYS A 654 -15.79 13.46 20.46
CA LYS A 654 -15.33 14.86 20.39
C LYS A 654 -14.57 15.30 21.65
N THR A 655 -15.05 14.92 22.84
CA THR A 655 -14.37 15.26 24.09
C THR A 655 -12.97 14.65 24.14
N LEU A 656 -12.84 13.36 23.80
CA LEU A 656 -11.55 12.67 23.76
C LEU A 656 -10.62 13.28 22.71
N GLN A 657 -11.11 13.51 21.49
CA GLN A 657 -10.33 14.15 20.42
C GLN A 657 -9.80 15.52 20.85
N GLN A 658 -10.65 16.37 21.41
CA GLN A 658 -10.26 17.72 21.88
C GLN A 658 -9.24 17.65 23.01
N SER A 659 -9.40 16.71 23.96
CA SER A 659 -8.44 16.49 25.05
C SER A 659 -7.07 16.09 24.54
N LEU A 660 -7.00 15.16 23.56
CA LEU A 660 -5.75 14.74 22.91
C LEU A 660 -5.08 15.88 22.15
N ILE A 661 -5.83 16.61 21.35
CA ILE A 661 -5.32 17.76 20.60
C ILE A 661 -4.75 18.80 21.57
N LYS A 662 -5.51 19.18 22.60
CA LYS A 662 -5.07 20.17 23.60
C LYS A 662 -3.80 19.74 24.33
N SER A 663 -3.67 18.44 24.66
CA SER A 663 -2.53 17.93 25.42
C SER A 663 -1.26 17.78 24.60
N PHE A 664 -1.38 17.43 23.30
CA PHE A 664 -0.22 16.99 22.53
C PHE A 664 0.13 17.84 21.30
N GLN A 665 -0.79 18.66 20.77
CA GLN A 665 -0.55 19.40 19.52
C GLN A 665 0.65 20.37 19.60
N ALA A 666 0.87 20.98 20.76
CA ALA A 666 2.01 21.89 20.95
C ALA A 666 3.37 21.16 20.87
N SER A 667 3.45 19.95 21.40
CA SER A 667 4.68 19.13 21.39
C SER A 667 4.84 18.29 20.12
N ARG A 668 3.73 17.97 19.44
CA ARG A 668 3.67 17.13 18.23
C ARG A 668 2.89 17.84 17.12
N PRO A 669 3.48 18.81 16.40
CA PRO A 669 2.77 19.59 15.38
C PRO A 669 2.21 18.75 14.23
N ALA A 670 2.85 17.61 13.92
CA ALA A 670 2.42 16.68 12.89
C ALA A 670 1.30 15.72 13.35
N LEU A 671 0.92 15.74 14.64
CA LEU A 671 -0.10 14.84 15.17
C LEU A 671 -1.47 15.14 14.56
N ASN A 672 -2.02 14.13 13.89
CA ASN A 672 -3.39 14.13 13.37
C ASN A 672 -4.25 13.16 14.19
N VAL A 673 -5.25 13.69 14.87
CA VAL A 673 -6.19 12.91 15.69
C VAL A 673 -7.58 13.03 15.11
N VAL A 674 -8.19 11.91 14.78
CA VAL A 674 -9.58 11.81 14.36
C VAL A 674 -10.26 10.71 15.16
N ILE A 675 -11.23 11.07 16.00
CA ILE A 675 -12.03 10.12 16.77
C ILE A 675 -13.50 10.45 16.53
N PHE A 676 -14.21 9.52 15.90
CA PHE A 676 -15.55 9.81 15.42
C PHE A 676 -16.45 8.56 15.41
N PRO A 677 -17.78 8.71 15.59
CA PRO A 677 -18.74 7.60 15.44
C PRO A 677 -18.80 7.11 13.99
N LEU A 678 -18.51 5.83 13.76
CA LEU A 678 -18.47 5.27 12.41
C LEU A 678 -19.81 5.36 11.64
N LEU A 679 -20.92 5.34 12.35
CA LEU A 679 -22.28 5.37 11.76
C LEU A 679 -22.91 6.77 11.80
N HIS A 680 -22.15 7.81 12.11
CA HIS A 680 -22.66 9.17 12.14
C HIS A 680 -22.83 9.72 10.71
N GLU A 681 -23.85 10.53 10.48
CA GLU A 681 -24.16 11.11 9.16
C GLU A 681 -23.03 12.00 8.63
N ASP A 682 -22.34 12.70 9.53
CA ASP A 682 -21.24 13.63 9.19
C ASP A 682 -19.89 12.95 8.97
N LEU A 683 -19.80 11.62 8.95
CA LEU A 683 -18.52 10.91 8.80
C LEU A 683 -17.76 11.35 7.54
N THR A 684 -18.47 11.61 6.44
CA THR A 684 -17.88 12.07 5.18
C THR A 684 -17.20 13.43 5.33
N GLU A 685 -17.78 14.34 6.14
CA GLU A 685 -17.21 15.66 6.43
C GLU A 685 -15.91 15.51 7.24
N VAL A 686 -15.90 14.62 8.22
CA VAL A 686 -14.72 14.38 9.08
C VAL A 686 -13.58 13.74 8.31
N ILE A 687 -13.88 12.78 7.44
CA ILE A 687 -12.86 12.13 6.58
C ILE A 687 -12.20 13.18 5.66
N ARG A 688 -12.94 14.21 5.26
CA ARG A 688 -12.43 15.30 4.43
C ARG A 688 -11.29 16.08 5.07
N ASP A 689 -11.31 16.24 6.38
CA ASP A 689 -10.30 16.98 7.14
C ASP A 689 -9.05 16.13 7.46
N VAL A 690 -9.09 14.85 7.13
CA VAL A 690 -7.93 13.96 7.25
C VAL A 690 -6.96 14.24 6.11
N PRO A 691 -5.67 14.43 6.39
CA PRO A 691 -4.66 14.58 5.34
C PRO A 691 -4.71 13.42 4.34
N MET A 692 -4.66 13.71 3.05
CA MET A 692 -4.84 12.73 1.97
C MET A 692 -3.92 11.53 2.09
N MET A 693 -2.70 11.73 2.59
CA MET A 693 -1.74 10.64 2.83
C MET A 693 -2.23 9.59 3.84
N HIS A 694 -3.26 9.92 4.63
CA HIS A 694 -3.86 9.03 5.61
C HIS A 694 -5.23 8.46 5.18
N LEU A 695 -5.83 8.97 4.10
CA LEU A 695 -7.16 8.54 3.67
C LEU A 695 -7.22 7.07 3.26
N ASP A 696 -6.19 6.57 2.63
CA ASP A 696 -6.09 5.15 2.25
C ASP A 696 -6.15 4.20 3.46
N GLU A 697 -5.79 4.69 4.65
CA GLU A 697 -5.86 3.91 5.90
C GLU A 697 -7.29 3.78 6.44
N ILE A 698 -8.15 4.76 6.12
CA ILE A 698 -9.51 4.86 6.68
C ILE A 698 -10.54 4.21 5.78
N THR A 699 -10.37 4.36 4.46
CA THR A 699 -11.40 4.01 3.50
C THR A 699 -11.50 2.49 3.28
N LEU A 700 -11.16 1.99 2.15
CA LEU A 700 -11.34 0.59 1.82
C LEU A 700 -10.11 -0.25 2.11
N PHE A 701 -10.35 -1.44 2.61
CA PHE A 701 -9.31 -2.46 2.70
C PHE A 701 -9.01 -3.01 1.30
N LYS A 702 -7.83 -2.76 0.79
CA LYS A 702 -7.38 -3.20 -0.54
C LYS A 702 -5.96 -3.76 -0.50
N SER A 703 -5.65 -4.65 -1.45
CA SER A 703 -4.28 -5.12 -1.62
C SER A 703 -3.38 -4.01 -2.15
N ARG A 704 -2.17 -3.94 -1.60
CA ARG A 704 -1.11 -2.99 -2.01
C ARG A 704 0.04 -3.66 -2.74
N VAL A 705 0.04 -4.97 -2.83
CA VAL A 705 1.06 -5.71 -3.57
C VAL A 705 0.93 -5.40 -5.07
N ALA A 706 2.02 -4.98 -5.67
CA ALA A 706 2.09 -4.64 -7.11
C ALA A 706 1.04 -3.61 -7.57
N GLU A 707 0.62 -2.69 -6.69
CA GLU A 707 -0.37 -1.65 -7.03
C GLU A 707 0.20 -0.63 -8.00
N GLU A 708 1.48 -0.27 -7.83
CA GLU A 708 2.21 0.67 -8.69
C GLU A 708 3.54 0.05 -9.15
N PRO A 709 4.05 0.46 -10.31
CA PRO A 709 5.38 0.04 -10.76
C PRO A 709 6.46 0.47 -9.77
N PRO A 710 7.49 -0.34 -9.56
CA PRO A 710 8.63 0.07 -8.76
C PRO A 710 9.31 1.30 -9.39
N ASN A 711 9.68 2.28 -8.58
CA ASN A 711 10.39 3.49 -8.99
C ASN A 711 9.66 4.38 -10.02
N LEU A 712 8.33 4.40 -10.00
CA LEU A 712 7.54 5.24 -10.89
C LEU A 712 7.90 6.73 -10.72
N TRP A 713 8.10 7.16 -9.48
CA TRP A 713 8.62 8.46 -9.10
C TRP A 713 9.88 8.25 -8.26
N GLY A 714 11.04 8.41 -8.87
CA GLY A 714 12.33 8.25 -8.19
C GLY A 714 12.66 9.35 -7.20
#